data_e46927e09f366aec459c61f63ef18945
#
_entry.id   e46927e09f366aec459c61f63ef18945
#
_cell.length_a   1.000
_cell.length_b   1.000
_cell.length_c   1.000
_cell.angle_alpha   90.00
_cell.angle_beta   90.00
_cell.angle_gamma   90.00
#
_symmetry.space_group_name_H-M   'P 1'
#
loop_
_entity.id
_entity.type
_entity.pdbx_description
1 polymer ?
#
loop_
_entity_poly.entity_id
_entity_poly.type
_entity_poly.pdbx_seq_one_letter_code
_entity_poly.pdbx_strand_id
1 'polypeptide(L)'
;MEYFNNILCVEAQELISYGVMTRNVYKNMLRRGQLQVVRRGCRNTPALVAVDSLPSRYYQLLVERIGDPKTVIPKQTFADRVVPDPAAYQFFTTYRTVTGEPLKPEYVQEYCRNAEVLNTLKEVLQDKRAARGVTGGKRTGFWEKTAETLAGLKPQLGHTLPENPMRLKEKYKQYVKDSYTTLVSRKFGNSNRLKVNDAIRRLVLSLFAMPNKPYSSDVHDLYMQFLGGAITVCDTQTGELFDRSDFMDEEGNPIALSKSTIWNILKDPFNQTIVSTKRMSGHDYSSTVRPYHIRFSPNYSFSKVSMDDRDLPHKMHNGNYVKSYSAYDVCSEVMIGVAYSKKKDTLLFIDCMRDMMRFIDMHNLPTPCEIEVENHIANQFEKDTLKAGVIFPLVQWCNPGNSQQKRAEHMHRRKKYGYEKKFQVGIGRWYAKQEANRTVSEKVFDEDNNHYKEKTYSYEEIIADDRKIIALYNNDLHSNQKKYPGKTRMQVLMEHLNPNAKKTDPMLIARYVGEYTHSSIRRGAYVRVQYQDYRISSPDVIDRLRPNDYEVDAYYMPSDDIDTIYIFQNNVYIDTCHKVIAYNEATAEQTDADRAAYQEQAKYVAQFDKMVKEGKKELAKVTIIENKDSSNNEELGVRNEELSNARRDVACYVSSTDDEPTDEEEFDYADCVAWAKQAAIKSL
;
A
#
# COMPACT_ATOMS: atom_id res chain seq x y z
N MET A 1 -16.93 -12.91 64.13
CA MET A 1 -15.63 -13.64 64.03
C MET A 1 -14.74 -12.96 62.96
N GLU A 2 -13.43 -12.85 63.12
CA GLU A 2 -12.48 -12.23 62.20
C GLU A 2 -11.08 -12.83 62.36
N TYR A 3 -10.28 -12.76 61.29
CA TYR A 3 -8.82 -12.96 61.45
C TYR A 3 -8.15 -11.68 61.90
N PHE A 4 -7.57 -11.70 63.08
CA PHE A 4 -6.78 -10.58 63.60
C PHE A 4 -5.32 -11.01 63.84
N ASN A 5 -4.38 -10.33 63.19
CA ASN A 5 -2.96 -10.71 63.22
C ASN A 5 -2.71 -12.18 62.80
N ASN A 6 -3.47 -12.67 61.83
CA ASN A 6 -3.43 -14.04 61.33
C ASN A 6 -3.86 -15.13 62.33
N ILE A 7 -4.55 -14.73 63.43
CA ILE A 7 -5.19 -15.61 64.41
C ILE A 7 -6.69 -15.54 64.19
N LEU A 8 -7.33 -16.66 64.05
CA LEU A 8 -8.78 -16.71 63.96
C LEU A 8 -9.38 -16.38 65.36
N CYS A 9 -10.15 -15.32 65.39
CA CYS A 9 -10.70 -14.77 66.63
C CYS A 9 -12.23 -14.70 66.57
N VAL A 10 -12.81 -14.79 67.73
CA VAL A 10 -14.25 -14.57 68.00
C VAL A 10 -14.38 -13.42 68.97
N GLU A 11 -15.37 -12.57 68.82
CA GLU A 11 -15.64 -11.50 69.75
C GLU A 11 -16.17 -12.08 71.10
N ALA A 12 -15.64 -11.53 72.21
CA ALA A 12 -16.08 -11.93 73.51
C ALA A 12 -17.60 -11.71 73.71
N GLN A 13 -18.17 -10.68 73.05
CA GLN A 13 -19.61 -10.40 73.08
C GLN A 13 -20.40 -11.45 72.29
N GLU A 14 -19.88 -11.93 71.13
CA GLU A 14 -20.50 -13.00 70.35
C GLU A 14 -20.54 -14.30 71.16
N LEU A 15 -19.47 -14.69 71.84
CA LEU A 15 -19.45 -15.87 72.73
C LEU A 15 -20.53 -15.83 73.82
N ILE A 16 -20.85 -14.61 74.33
CA ILE A 16 -21.86 -14.43 75.37
C ILE A 16 -23.27 -14.35 74.75
N SER A 17 -23.49 -13.59 73.69
CA SER A 17 -24.80 -13.37 73.08
C SER A 17 -25.37 -14.62 72.42
N TYR A 18 -24.51 -15.44 71.81
CA TYR A 18 -24.93 -16.74 71.24
C TYR A 18 -24.99 -17.88 72.28
N GLY A 19 -24.77 -17.54 73.59
CA GLY A 19 -24.88 -18.47 74.71
C GLY A 19 -23.83 -19.60 74.68
N VAL A 20 -22.68 -19.40 74.00
CA VAL A 20 -21.57 -20.35 74.00
C VAL A 20 -20.98 -20.43 75.40
N MET A 21 -20.90 -19.28 76.14
CA MET A 21 -20.51 -19.23 77.51
C MET A 21 -21.16 -18.03 78.24
N THR A 22 -21.39 -18.18 79.56
CA THR A 22 -21.88 -17.06 80.36
C THR A 22 -20.79 -16.05 80.65
N ARG A 23 -21.16 -14.79 80.90
CA ARG A 23 -20.24 -13.71 81.23
C ARG A 23 -19.31 -14.03 82.41
N ASN A 24 -19.85 -14.78 83.42
CA ASN A 24 -19.07 -15.20 84.57
C ASN A 24 -18.04 -16.28 84.22
N VAL A 25 -18.40 -17.23 83.38
CA VAL A 25 -17.50 -18.25 82.87
C VAL A 25 -16.36 -17.59 82.07
N TYR A 26 -16.70 -16.68 81.19
CA TYR A 26 -15.71 -15.90 80.41
C TYR A 26 -14.69 -15.20 81.31
N LYS A 27 -15.16 -14.45 82.33
CA LYS A 27 -14.29 -13.76 83.29
C LYS A 27 -13.40 -14.70 84.08
N ASN A 28 -13.96 -15.85 84.50
CA ASN A 28 -13.22 -16.84 85.29
C ASN A 28 -12.14 -17.54 84.47
N MET A 29 -12.43 -17.89 83.24
CA MET A 29 -11.48 -18.50 82.33
C MET A 29 -10.37 -17.53 81.92
N LEU A 30 -10.71 -16.26 81.79
CA LEU A 30 -9.76 -15.18 81.52
C LEU A 30 -8.78 -15.03 82.72
N ARG A 31 -9.27 -15.01 83.98
CA ARG A 31 -8.46 -14.92 85.22
C ARG A 31 -7.52 -16.13 85.40
N ARG A 32 -7.98 -17.31 84.92
CA ARG A 32 -7.21 -18.56 84.99
C ARG A 32 -6.25 -18.72 83.81
N GLY A 33 -6.17 -17.76 82.87
CA GLY A 33 -5.29 -17.84 81.73
C GLY A 33 -5.69 -18.94 80.72
N GLN A 34 -6.92 -19.44 80.80
CA GLN A 34 -7.43 -20.50 79.93
C GLN A 34 -7.95 -19.98 78.59
N LEU A 35 -8.19 -18.66 78.47
CA LEU A 35 -8.56 -17.99 77.23
C LEU A 35 -7.48 -16.99 76.83
N GLN A 36 -7.10 -17.01 75.61
CA GLN A 36 -6.11 -16.10 75.07
C GLN A 36 -6.80 -14.93 74.37
N VAL A 37 -6.72 -13.72 74.97
CA VAL A 37 -7.23 -12.50 74.39
C VAL A 37 -6.21 -11.89 73.48
N VAL A 38 -6.54 -11.80 72.21
CA VAL A 38 -5.66 -11.24 71.16
C VAL A 38 -5.76 -9.72 71.12
N ARG A 39 -6.94 -9.16 71.33
CA ARG A 39 -7.21 -7.73 71.47
C ARG A 39 -8.10 -7.48 72.69
N ARG A 40 -7.65 -6.58 73.58
CA ARG A 40 -8.47 -6.16 74.74
C ARG A 40 -9.57 -5.22 74.28
N GLY A 41 -10.78 -5.41 74.81
CA GLY A 41 -11.92 -4.53 74.52
C GLY A 41 -11.71 -3.12 75.12
N CYS A 42 -12.12 -2.10 74.41
CA CYS A 42 -12.21 -0.69 74.85
C CYS A 42 -13.55 -0.11 74.39
N ARG A 43 -13.82 1.19 74.66
CA ARG A 43 -15.16 1.79 74.54
C ARG A 43 -15.88 1.58 73.22
N ASN A 44 -15.12 1.44 72.09
CA ASN A 44 -15.70 1.23 70.75
C ASN A 44 -15.10 0.03 70.00
N THR A 45 -14.37 -0.85 70.72
CA THR A 45 -13.69 -1.97 70.09
C THR A 45 -13.93 -3.23 70.88
N PRO A 46 -14.53 -4.32 70.32
CA PRO A 46 -14.78 -5.56 71.04
C PRO A 46 -13.49 -6.29 71.42
N ALA A 47 -13.54 -7.03 72.54
CA ALA A 47 -12.42 -7.91 72.90
C ALA A 47 -12.44 -9.14 71.96
N LEU A 48 -11.28 -9.52 71.40
CA LEU A 48 -11.10 -10.67 70.57
C LEU A 48 -10.41 -11.81 71.29
N VAL A 49 -11.01 -13.00 71.23
CA VAL A 49 -10.48 -14.24 71.85
C VAL A 49 -10.03 -15.18 70.74
N ALA A 50 -8.83 -15.75 70.85
CA ALA A 50 -8.34 -16.74 69.89
C ALA A 50 -9.23 -17.99 69.95
N VAL A 51 -9.76 -18.40 68.79
CA VAL A 51 -10.62 -19.57 68.70
C VAL A 51 -9.88 -20.86 69.12
N ASP A 52 -8.61 -20.97 68.81
CA ASP A 52 -7.77 -22.10 69.21
C ASP A 52 -7.50 -22.18 70.72
N SER A 53 -7.79 -21.11 71.49
CA SER A 53 -7.68 -21.11 72.94
C SER A 53 -8.98 -21.57 73.65
N LEU A 54 -10.04 -21.78 72.92
CA LEU A 54 -11.30 -22.24 73.47
C LEU A 54 -11.16 -23.71 73.87
N PRO A 55 -11.51 -24.10 75.12
CA PRO A 55 -11.60 -25.49 75.48
C PRO A 55 -12.63 -26.25 74.59
N SER A 56 -12.37 -27.54 74.36
CA SER A 56 -13.12 -28.34 73.39
C SER A 56 -14.65 -28.27 73.57
N ARG A 57 -15.13 -28.23 74.82
CA ARG A 57 -16.54 -28.07 75.14
C ARG A 57 -17.14 -26.77 74.56
N TYR A 58 -16.48 -25.67 74.66
CA TYR A 58 -16.93 -24.35 74.21
C TYR A 58 -16.68 -24.16 72.71
N TYR A 59 -15.70 -24.82 72.16
CA TYR A 59 -15.48 -24.90 70.72
C TYR A 59 -16.66 -25.65 70.05
N GLN A 60 -17.07 -26.79 70.58
CA GLN A 60 -18.21 -27.55 70.07
C GLN A 60 -19.52 -26.74 70.11
N LEU A 61 -19.78 -26.04 71.22
CA LEU A 61 -20.90 -25.12 71.35
C LEU A 61 -20.83 -23.95 70.36
N LEU A 62 -19.64 -23.46 70.04
CA LEU A 62 -19.43 -22.43 69.03
C LEU A 62 -19.78 -22.93 67.64
N VAL A 63 -19.34 -24.19 67.31
CA VAL A 63 -19.59 -24.81 66.04
C VAL A 63 -21.11 -25.09 65.87
N GLU A 64 -21.78 -25.56 66.93
CA GLU A 64 -23.23 -25.82 66.89
C GLU A 64 -24.09 -24.56 66.67
N ARG A 65 -23.66 -23.43 67.25
CA ARG A 65 -24.46 -22.19 67.26
C ARG A 65 -24.13 -21.16 66.19
N ILE A 66 -22.91 -21.15 65.70
CA ILE A 66 -22.43 -20.14 64.79
C ILE A 66 -21.86 -20.79 63.49
N GLY A 67 -21.59 -22.11 63.53
CA GLY A 67 -20.89 -22.83 62.47
C GLY A 67 -19.38 -22.97 62.71
N ASP A 68 -18.71 -23.87 61.97
CA ASP A 68 -17.27 -24.07 62.12
C ASP A 68 -16.52 -22.80 61.71
N PRO A 69 -15.80 -22.14 62.67
CA PRO A 69 -15.08 -20.91 62.39
C PRO A 69 -14.10 -20.98 61.24
N LYS A 70 -13.53 -22.16 60.97
CA LYS A 70 -12.57 -22.40 59.91
C LYS A 70 -13.18 -22.44 58.51
N THR A 71 -14.49 -22.81 58.42
CA THR A 71 -15.25 -22.84 57.16
C THR A 71 -15.98 -21.54 56.89
N VAL A 72 -16.48 -20.86 57.95
CA VAL A 72 -17.24 -19.60 57.83
C VAL A 72 -16.32 -18.44 57.36
N ILE A 73 -15.08 -18.45 57.77
CA ILE A 73 -14.08 -17.41 57.36
C ILE A 73 -12.84 -18.12 56.79
N PRO A 74 -12.77 -18.30 55.49
CA PRO A 74 -11.58 -18.90 54.87
C PRO A 74 -10.35 -18.04 55.07
N LYS A 75 -9.24 -18.69 55.41
CA LYS A 75 -7.98 -18.01 55.61
C LYS A 75 -7.48 -17.54 54.22
N GLN A 76 -7.27 -16.23 54.06
CA GLN A 76 -6.68 -15.69 52.86
C GLN A 76 -5.29 -16.29 52.62
N THR A 77 -5.05 -16.75 51.39
CA THR A 77 -3.72 -17.20 50.98
C THR A 77 -2.78 -16.00 50.81
N PHE A 78 -1.49 -16.28 50.66
CA PHE A 78 -0.53 -15.18 50.38
C PHE A 78 -0.85 -14.48 49.07
N ALA A 79 -1.25 -15.21 48.05
CA ALA A 79 -1.61 -14.70 46.71
C ALA A 79 -2.85 -13.78 46.76
N ASP A 80 -3.87 -14.13 47.56
CA ASP A 80 -5.09 -13.31 47.72
C ASP A 80 -4.85 -11.96 48.39
N ARG A 81 -3.73 -11.83 49.05
CA ARG A 81 -3.31 -10.59 49.79
C ARG A 81 -2.43 -9.67 48.96
N VAL A 82 -1.98 -10.10 47.78
CA VAL A 82 -1.15 -9.27 46.89
C VAL A 82 -2.05 -8.27 46.18
N VAL A 83 -1.89 -6.99 46.53
CA VAL A 83 -2.66 -5.88 45.97
C VAL A 83 -1.75 -5.02 45.11
N PRO A 84 -2.24 -4.51 43.97
CA PRO A 84 -1.49 -3.55 43.15
C PRO A 84 -1.02 -2.32 43.97
N ASP A 85 0.22 -1.90 43.70
CA ASP A 85 0.83 -0.72 44.38
C ASP A 85 0.93 0.46 43.41
N PRO A 86 -0.03 1.41 43.39
CA PRO A 86 -0.01 2.57 42.50
C PRO A 86 1.21 3.49 42.73
N ALA A 87 1.72 3.55 43.93
CA ALA A 87 2.89 4.36 44.26
C ALA A 87 4.17 3.77 43.63
N ALA A 88 4.30 2.43 43.66
CA ALA A 88 5.38 1.74 42.94
C ALA A 88 5.32 2.00 41.44
N TYR A 89 4.12 1.89 40.83
CA TYR A 89 3.92 2.17 39.42
C TYR A 89 4.32 3.60 39.06
N GLN A 90 3.86 4.59 39.83
CA GLN A 90 4.25 5.99 39.63
C GLN A 90 5.74 6.18 39.75
N PHE A 91 6.37 5.59 40.77
CA PHE A 91 7.80 5.68 41.00
C PHE A 91 8.60 5.14 39.83
N PHE A 92 8.33 3.90 39.36
CA PHE A 92 9.11 3.28 38.28
C PHE A 92 8.85 3.91 36.92
N THR A 93 7.68 4.46 36.66
CA THR A 93 7.37 5.17 35.40
C THR A 93 8.10 6.51 35.33
N THR A 94 8.22 7.20 36.46
CA THR A 94 8.93 8.50 36.53
C THR A 94 10.42 8.35 36.74
N TYR A 95 10.90 7.16 37.11
CA TYR A 95 12.31 6.91 37.36
C TYR A 95 13.15 7.16 36.11
N ARG A 96 14.27 7.87 36.31
CA ARG A 96 15.27 8.11 35.27
C ARG A 96 16.61 7.56 35.73
N THR A 97 17.30 6.93 34.79
CA THR A 97 18.68 6.47 35.00
C THR A 97 19.62 7.64 35.13
N VAL A 98 20.88 7.40 35.53
CA VAL A 98 21.91 8.44 35.57
C VAL A 98 22.12 9.10 34.19
N THR A 99 21.85 8.36 33.12
CA THR A 99 21.89 8.86 31.74
C THR A 99 20.60 9.58 31.29
N GLY A 100 19.61 9.75 32.19
CA GLY A 100 18.34 10.41 31.88
C GLY A 100 17.29 9.52 31.18
N GLU A 101 17.64 8.29 30.85
CA GLU A 101 16.72 7.36 30.12
C GLU A 101 15.64 6.79 31.08
N PRO A 102 14.39 6.62 30.60
CA PRO A 102 13.34 5.97 31.35
C PRO A 102 13.56 4.44 31.41
N LEU A 103 12.98 3.80 32.43
CA LEU A 103 12.93 2.34 32.48
C LEU A 103 12.04 1.80 31.35
N LYS A 104 12.46 0.69 30.75
CA LYS A 104 11.63 -0.02 29.75
C LYS A 104 10.34 -0.55 30.42
N PRO A 105 9.20 -0.58 29.72
CA PRO A 105 7.92 -1.03 30.27
C PRO A 105 7.96 -2.41 30.92
N GLU A 106 8.76 -3.33 30.40
CA GLU A 106 8.96 -4.68 30.93
C GLU A 106 9.54 -4.64 32.36
N TYR A 107 10.55 -3.80 32.60
CA TYR A 107 11.16 -3.64 33.90
C TYR A 107 10.25 -2.89 34.88
N VAL A 108 9.46 -1.94 34.40
CA VAL A 108 8.45 -1.27 35.23
C VAL A 108 7.48 -2.29 35.78
N GLN A 109 6.95 -3.19 34.92
CA GLN A 109 6.03 -4.25 35.35
C GLN A 109 6.69 -5.22 36.33
N GLU A 110 7.91 -5.68 36.01
CA GLU A 110 8.66 -6.59 36.86
C GLU A 110 8.88 -6.00 38.27
N TYR A 111 9.32 -4.75 38.34
CA TYR A 111 9.62 -4.11 39.61
C TYR A 111 8.36 -3.77 40.41
N CYS A 112 7.25 -3.44 39.76
CA CYS A 112 5.95 -3.30 40.41
C CYS A 112 5.52 -4.61 41.07
N ARG A 113 5.58 -5.73 40.34
CA ARG A 113 5.26 -7.06 40.88
C ARG A 113 6.15 -7.44 42.07
N ASN A 114 7.43 -7.16 41.99
CA ASN A 114 8.35 -7.37 43.10
C ASN A 114 8.00 -6.50 44.31
N ALA A 115 7.61 -5.25 44.14
CA ALA A 115 7.18 -4.34 45.19
C ALA A 115 5.90 -4.84 45.86
N GLU A 116 4.88 -5.19 45.11
CA GLU A 116 3.59 -5.75 45.60
C GLU A 116 3.81 -6.97 46.48
N VAL A 117 4.65 -7.90 46.03
CA VAL A 117 4.99 -9.13 46.79
C VAL A 117 5.76 -8.78 48.06
N LEU A 118 6.72 -7.84 48.03
CA LEU A 118 7.46 -7.42 49.22
C LEU A 118 6.63 -6.62 50.22
N ASN A 119 5.64 -5.82 49.77
CA ASN A 119 4.70 -5.14 50.62
C ASN A 119 3.80 -6.16 51.34
N THR A 120 3.26 -7.12 50.64
CA THR A 120 2.48 -8.23 51.24
C THR A 120 3.34 -9.02 52.26
N LEU A 121 4.59 -9.29 51.90
CA LEU A 121 5.52 -9.95 52.84
C LEU A 121 5.78 -9.14 54.09
N LYS A 122 5.82 -7.81 54.00
CA LYS A 122 5.95 -6.89 55.16
C LYS A 122 4.76 -7.02 56.09
N GLU A 123 3.55 -7.03 55.56
CA GLU A 123 2.31 -7.24 56.33
C GLU A 123 2.26 -8.61 56.98
N VAL A 124 2.55 -9.69 56.25
CA VAL A 124 2.61 -11.05 56.78
C VAL A 124 3.62 -11.19 57.90
N LEU A 125 4.77 -10.49 57.81
CA LEU A 125 5.77 -10.45 58.86
C LEU A 125 5.29 -9.71 60.09
N GLN A 126 4.56 -8.61 59.92
CA GLN A 126 3.94 -7.84 61.03
C GLN A 126 2.89 -8.69 61.76
N ASP A 127 2.00 -9.33 60.98
CA ASP A 127 0.99 -10.25 61.51
C ASP A 127 1.60 -11.38 62.33
N LYS A 128 2.65 -12.03 61.79
CA LYS A 128 3.33 -13.12 62.49
C LYS A 128 4.13 -12.64 63.73
N ARG A 129 4.62 -11.40 63.75
CA ARG A 129 5.26 -10.81 64.94
C ARG A 129 4.20 -10.55 66.01
N ALA A 130 3.05 -9.97 65.60
CA ALA A 130 1.92 -9.71 66.53
C ALA A 130 1.37 -11.03 67.05
N ALA A 131 1.14 -12.02 66.21
CA ALA A 131 0.68 -13.35 66.64
C ALA A 131 1.62 -14.01 67.63
N ARG A 132 2.95 -13.93 67.46
CA ARG A 132 3.94 -14.47 68.42
C ARG A 132 3.98 -13.71 69.73
N GLY A 133 3.77 -12.41 69.73
CA GLY A 133 3.64 -11.62 70.94
C GLY A 133 2.48 -12.13 71.82
N VAL A 134 1.45 -12.69 71.20
CA VAL A 134 0.29 -13.27 71.90
C VAL A 134 0.47 -14.78 72.22
N THR A 135 1.09 -15.55 71.29
CA THR A 135 1.15 -17.03 71.44
C THR A 135 2.47 -17.60 71.95
N GLY A 136 3.52 -16.80 72.07
CA GLY A 136 4.80 -17.22 72.64
C GLY A 136 5.66 -18.15 71.78
N GLY A 137 5.47 -18.25 70.46
CA GLY A 137 6.13 -19.20 69.59
C GLY A 137 7.60 -18.91 69.20
N LYS A 138 8.41 -19.93 68.92
CA LYS A 138 9.84 -19.85 68.52
C LYS A 138 10.08 -19.30 67.10
N ARG A 139 11.23 -18.66 66.85
CA ARG A 139 11.65 -18.06 65.56
C ARG A 139 12.35 -19.07 64.65
N THR A 140 11.72 -20.14 64.20
CA THR A 140 12.40 -21.14 63.34
C THR A 140 11.73 -21.20 61.98
N GLY A 141 12.53 -21.29 60.92
CA GLY A 141 12.10 -21.67 59.55
C GLY A 141 11.18 -20.68 58.80
N PHE A 142 11.10 -19.39 59.21
CA PHE A 142 10.22 -18.45 58.51
C PHE A 142 10.64 -18.14 57.07
N TRP A 143 11.91 -17.85 56.89
CA TRP A 143 12.44 -17.45 55.58
C TRP A 143 12.51 -18.60 54.61
N GLU A 144 12.77 -19.83 55.08
CA GLU A 144 12.74 -21.04 54.33
C GLU A 144 11.34 -21.31 53.76
N LYS A 145 10.32 -21.32 54.64
CA LYS A 145 8.92 -21.50 54.22
C LYS A 145 8.41 -20.37 53.32
N THR A 146 8.84 -19.14 53.57
CA THR A 146 8.46 -17.99 52.75
C THR A 146 9.08 -18.07 51.35
N ALA A 147 10.37 -18.45 51.25
CA ALA A 147 11.04 -18.62 49.98
C ALA A 147 10.40 -19.74 49.14
N GLU A 148 10.07 -20.88 49.79
CA GLU A 148 9.36 -21.99 49.13
C GLU A 148 7.97 -21.57 48.65
N THR A 149 7.20 -20.86 49.49
CA THR A 149 5.87 -20.36 49.12
C THR A 149 5.96 -19.38 47.92
N LEU A 150 6.91 -18.43 47.96
CA LEU A 150 7.08 -17.49 46.84
C LEU A 150 7.59 -18.16 45.59
N ALA A 151 8.48 -19.14 45.68
CA ALA A 151 8.92 -19.92 44.52
C ALA A 151 7.77 -20.65 43.85
N GLY A 152 6.85 -21.24 44.63
CA GLY A 152 5.62 -21.87 44.12
C GLY A 152 4.64 -20.90 43.49
N LEU A 153 4.58 -19.65 43.97
CA LEU A 153 3.70 -18.58 43.46
C LEU A 153 4.32 -17.76 42.31
N LYS A 154 5.56 -17.99 41.96
CA LYS A 154 6.27 -17.25 40.89
C LYS A 154 5.54 -17.26 39.53
N PRO A 155 5.00 -18.41 39.04
CA PRO A 155 4.23 -18.42 37.79
C PRO A 155 2.93 -17.60 37.85
N GLN A 156 2.28 -17.57 39.03
CA GLN A 156 1.02 -16.87 39.24
C GLN A 156 1.21 -15.37 39.41
N LEU A 157 2.20 -14.96 40.20
CA LEU A 157 2.44 -13.56 40.55
C LEU A 157 3.41 -12.84 39.60
N GLY A 158 4.20 -13.56 38.82
CA GLY A 158 5.13 -13.00 37.85
C GLY A 158 6.31 -12.22 38.45
N HIS A 159 6.69 -12.51 39.71
CA HIS A 159 7.79 -11.84 40.38
C HIS A 159 9.16 -12.50 40.07
N THR A 160 10.24 -11.74 40.20
CA THR A 160 11.62 -12.21 39.95
C THR A 160 12.47 -12.24 41.24
N LEU A 161 11.82 -12.24 42.43
CA LEU A 161 12.51 -12.25 43.70
C LEU A 161 13.35 -13.52 43.89
N PRO A 162 14.47 -13.44 44.70
CA PRO A 162 15.35 -14.57 44.93
C PRO A 162 14.64 -15.76 45.62
N GLU A 163 14.89 -16.97 45.14
CA GLU A 163 14.38 -18.21 45.72
C GLU A 163 15.20 -18.66 46.94
N ASN A 164 16.45 -18.19 47.05
CA ASN A 164 17.28 -18.49 48.20
C ASN A 164 16.83 -17.70 49.45
N PRO A 165 16.54 -18.37 50.61
CA PRO A 165 16.01 -17.72 51.80
C PRO A 165 16.86 -16.57 52.35
N MET A 166 18.17 -16.72 52.29
CA MET A 166 19.12 -15.69 52.80
C MET A 166 19.12 -14.47 51.89
N ARG A 167 19.16 -14.68 50.58
CA ARG A 167 19.09 -13.59 49.58
C ARG A 167 17.74 -12.87 49.60
N LEU A 168 16.66 -13.62 49.76
CA LEU A 168 15.32 -13.05 49.92
C LEU A 168 15.22 -12.16 51.16
N LYS A 169 15.73 -12.66 52.31
CA LYS A 169 15.77 -11.91 53.54
C LYS A 169 16.59 -10.63 53.43
N GLU A 170 17.71 -10.69 52.75
CA GLU A 170 18.58 -9.53 52.52
C GLU A 170 17.89 -8.51 51.60
N LYS A 171 17.31 -8.96 50.47
CA LYS A 171 16.55 -8.12 49.57
C LYS A 171 15.38 -7.44 50.27
N TYR A 172 14.64 -8.18 51.11
CA TYR A 172 13.56 -7.61 51.92
C TYR A 172 14.07 -6.54 52.89
N LYS A 173 15.20 -6.77 53.59
CA LYS A 173 15.76 -5.77 54.50
C LYS A 173 16.17 -4.50 53.77
N GLN A 174 16.79 -4.64 52.61
CA GLN A 174 17.15 -3.51 51.74
C GLN A 174 15.91 -2.75 51.27
N TYR A 175 14.87 -3.47 50.85
CA TYR A 175 13.60 -2.88 50.42
C TYR A 175 12.91 -2.09 51.55
N VAL A 176 12.92 -2.60 52.78
CA VAL A 176 12.37 -1.89 53.95
C VAL A 176 13.17 -0.62 54.28
N LYS A 177 14.50 -0.62 54.01
CA LYS A 177 15.38 0.52 54.25
C LYS A 177 15.29 1.58 53.16
N ASP A 178 15.45 1.16 51.89
CA ASP A 178 15.69 2.05 50.75
C ASP A 178 14.50 2.10 49.79
N SER A 179 13.35 1.45 50.12
CA SER A 179 12.11 1.41 49.35
C SER A 179 12.32 0.91 47.91
N TYR A 180 11.59 1.48 46.93
CA TYR A 180 11.53 1.05 45.54
C TYR A 180 12.89 1.11 44.81
N THR A 181 13.78 2.01 45.19
CA THR A 181 15.12 2.17 44.59
C THR A 181 15.93 0.89 44.63
N THR A 182 15.74 0.06 45.67
CA THR A 182 16.41 -1.24 45.81
C THR A 182 16.07 -2.23 44.73
N LEU A 183 14.89 -2.12 44.09
CA LEU A 183 14.42 -3.05 43.08
C LEU A 183 15.02 -2.73 41.72
N VAL A 184 15.43 -1.50 41.47
CA VAL A 184 16.09 -1.11 40.22
C VAL A 184 17.49 -1.75 40.18
N SER A 185 17.75 -2.44 39.08
CA SER A 185 19.06 -3.09 38.86
C SER A 185 20.18 -2.02 38.81
N ARG A 186 21.24 -2.23 39.57
CA ARG A 186 22.45 -1.36 39.53
C ARG A 186 23.17 -1.41 38.18
N LYS A 187 22.76 -2.32 37.28
CA LYS A 187 23.28 -2.41 35.90
C LYS A 187 22.66 -1.33 35.00
N PHE A 188 21.55 -0.73 35.40
CA PHE A 188 20.89 0.32 34.63
C PHE A 188 21.59 1.66 34.87
N GLY A 189 21.94 2.34 33.76
CA GLY A 189 22.49 3.69 33.79
C GLY A 189 23.85 3.80 34.47
N ASN A 190 24.61 2.72 34.48
CA ASN A 190 25.98 2.77 35.00
C ASN A 190 26.89 3.42 33.95
N SER A 191 27.11 4.73 34.04
CA SER A 191 27.98 5.52 33.16
C SER A 191 29.40 4.97 33.07
N ASN A 192 29.89 4.35 34.12
CA ASN A 192 31.25 3.73 34.18
C ASN A 192 31.36 2.45 33.31
N ARG A 193 30.26 2.00 32.66
CA ARG A 193 30.26 0.86 31.75
C ARG A 193 29.93 1.20 30.29
N LEU A 194 29.58 2.44 30.00
CA LEU A 194 29.37 2.92 28.63
C LEU A 194 30.72 3.13 27.93
N LYS A 195 31.38 2.03 27.59
CA LYS A 195 32.58 2.08 26.72
C LYS A 195 32.28 2.60 25.29
N VAL A 196 31.01 2.67 24.89
CA VAL A 196 30.60 3.03 23.54
C VAL A 196 30.02 4.44 23.56
N ASN A 197 30.79 5.41 23.09
CA ASN A 197 30.34 6.77 22.84
C ASN A 197 29.75 6.89 21.42
N ASP A 198 29.27 8.07 21.05
CA ASP A 198 28.66 8.30 19.74
C ASP A 198 29.68 8.25 18.60
N ALA A 199 30.93 8.67 18.81
CA ALA A 199 32.01 8.57 17.83
C ALA A 199 32.31 7.11 17.50
N ILE A 200 32.43 6.26 18.54
CA ILE A 200 32.61 4.81 18.36
C ILE A 200 31.44 4.18 17.60
N ARG A 201 30.20 4.53 17.96
CA ARG A 201 28.99 4.05 17.27
C ARG A 201 29.03 4.48 15.79
N ARG A 202 29.30 5.75 15.52
CA ARG A 202 29.39 6.31 14.16
C ARG A 202 30.44 5.57 13.32
N LEU A 203 31.64 5.38 13.85
CA LEU A 203 32.71 4.68 13.16
C LEU A 203 32.35 3.22 12.86
N VAL A 204 31.87 2.46 13.85
CA VAL A 204 31.50 1.04 13.69
C VAL A 204 30.39 0.88 12.65
N LEU A 205 29.37 1.73 12.67
CA LEU A 205 28.29 1.69 11.69
C LEU A 205 28.76 2.08 10.28
N SER A 206 29.66 3.09 10.18
CA SER A 206 30.22 3.52 8.90
C SER A 206 31.10 2.46 8.27
N LEU A 207 31.94 1.81 9.05
CA LEU A 207 32.75 0.65 8.58
C LEU A 207 31.84 -0.49 8.10
N PHE A 208 30.78 -0.79 8.82
CA PHE A 208 29.86 -1.84 8.42
C PHE A 208 29.03 -1.47 7.17
N ALA A 209 28.80 -0.18 6.92
CA ALA A 209 28.07 0.34 5.78
C ALA A 209 28.88 0.45 4.49
N MET A 210 30.18 0.11 4.50
CA MET A 210 31.04 0.17 3.32
C MET A 210 30.51 -0.65 2.14
N PRO A 211 30.78 -0.25 0.88
CA PRO A 211 30.27 -0.91 -0.34
C PRO A 211 30.65 -2.41 -0.46
N ASN A 212 31.80 -2.79 0.06
CA ASN A 212 32.28 -4.20 0.12
C ASN A 212 31.54 -5.06 1.12
N LYS A 213 30.63 -4.47 1.92
CA LYS A 213 29.77 -5.17 2.89
C LYS A 213 30.53 -6.09 3.86
N PRO A 214 31.51 -5.56 4.65
CA PRO A 214 32.33 -6.36 5.55
C PRO A 214 31.49 -7.12 6.58
N TYR A 215 31.97 -8.27 7.05
CA TYR A 215 31.34 -8.97 8.17
C TYR A 215 31.63 -8.28 9.50
N SER A 216 30.90 -8.64 10.54
CA SER A 216 31.12 -8.04 11.88
C SER A 216 32.51 -8.32 12.44
N SER A 217 33.14 -9.44 12.05
CA SER A 217 34.55 -9.75 12.36
C SER A 217 35.49 -8.76 11.71
N ASP A 218 35.27 -8.47 10.44
CA ASP A 218 36.13 -7.56 9.66
C ASP A 218 36.02 -6.13 10.19
N VAL A 219 34.79 -5.70 10.59
CA VAL A 219 34.59 -4.41 11.26
C VAL A 219 35.34 -4.33 12.56
N HIS A 220 35.36 -5.41 13.37
CA HIS A 220 36.16 -5.46 14.58
C HIS A 220 37.65 -5.29 14.29
N ASP A 221 38.16 -6.03 13.30
CA ASP A 221 39.57 -5.98 12.95
C ASP A 221 39.99 -4.62 12.39
N LEU A 222 39.15 -3.98 11.56
CA LEU A 222 39.32 -2.61 11.08
C LEU A 222 39.31 -1.58 12.23
N TYR A 223 38.38 -1.75 13.19
CA TYR A 223 38.30 -0.90 14.37
C TYR A 223 39.59 -1.00 15.21
N MET A 224 40.11 -2.22 15.44
CA MET A 224 41.33 -2.44 16.17
C MET A 224 42.56 -1.90 15.44
N GLN A 225 42.63 -2.02 14.10
CA GLN A 225 43.67 -1.41 13.27
C GLN A 225 43.64 0.13 13.34
N PHE A 226 42.45 0.72 13.35
CA PHE A 226 42.28 2.17 13.53
C PHE A 226 42.79 2.62 14.90
N LEU A 227 42.45 1.91 15.98
CA LEU A 227 42.94 2.22 17.33
C LEU A 227 44.45 2.09 17.42
N GLY A 228 45.01 1.06 16.82
CA GLY A 228 46.47 0.80 16.79
C GLY A 228 47.24 1.74 15.85
N GLY A 229 46.54 2.57 15.05
CA GLY A 229 47.18 3.49 14.12
C GLY A 229 47.67 2.89 12.80
N ALA A 230 47.29 1.63 12.55
CA ALA A 230 47.63 0.99 11.27
C ALA A 230 46.85 1.54 10.08
N ILE A 231 45.63 2.04 10.34
CA ILE A 231 44.78 2.70 9.33
C ILE A 231 44.24 4.03 9.83
N THR A 232 43.96 4.93 8.89
CA THR A 232 43.25 6.18 9.12
C THR A 232 41.90 6.10 8.40
N VAL A 233 40.84 6.55 9.04
CA VAL A 233 39.49 6.54 8.46
C VAL A 233 39.03 7.96 8.19
N CYS A 234 38.57 8.21 6.97
CA CYS A 234 38.05 9.49 6.50
C CYS A 234 36.58 9.37 6.14
N ASP A 235 35.79 10.36 6.55
CA ASP A 235 34.44 10.53 6.02
C ASP A 235 34.55 11.14 4.61
N THR A 236 34.28 10.36 3.59
CA THR A 236 34.40 10.81 2.19
C THR A 236 33.38 11.86 1.78
N GLN A 237 32.35 12.11 2.56
CA GLN A 237 31.34 13.14 2.28
C GLN A 237 31.79 14.52 2.81
N THR A 238 32.38 14.54 4.01
CA THR A 238 32.81 15.78 4.66
C THR A 238 34.30 16.05 4.45
N GLY A 239 35.08 15.03 4.12
CA GLY A 239 36.55 15.10 4.08
C GLY A 239 37.23 15.06 5.45
N GLU A 240 36.45 14.93 6.52
CA GLU A 240 36.96 14.90 7.90
C GLU A 240 37.56 13.53 8.26
N LEU A 241 38.67 13.56 8.98
CA LEU A 241 39.27 12.34 9.55
C LEU A 241 38.66 12.05 10.91
N PHE A 242 38.43 10.77 11.20
CA PHE A 242 38.10 10.34 12.55
C PHE A 242 39.32 10.56 13.44
N ASP A 243 39.17 11.40 14.50
CA ASP A 243 40.22 11.65 15.47
C ASP A 243 40.31 10.51 16.48
N ARG A 244 41.50 9.97 16.70
CA ARG A 244 41.72 8.89 17.68
C ARG A 244 41.49 9.34 19.11
N SER A 245 41.59 10.62 19.41
CA SER A 245 41.32 11.17 20.75
C SER A 245 39.90 10.87 21.23
N ASP A 246 38.92 10.83 20.31
CA ASP A 246 37.54 10.51 20.61
C ASP A 246 37.30 9.05 21.02
N PHE A 247 38.34 8.20 20.83
CA PHE A 247 38.29 6.76 21.07
C PHE A 247 39.20 6.37 22.26
N MET A 248 39.58 7.32 23.09
CA MET A 248 40.35 7.14 24.32
C MET A 248 39.44 7.24 25.54
N ASP A 249 39.79 6.55 26.62
CA ASP A 249 39.14 6.72 27.92
C ASP A 249 39.69 7.96 28.66
N GLU A 250 39.14 8.27 29.83
CA GLU A 250 39.57 9.40 30.67
C GLU A 250 41.06 9.29 31.13
N GLU A 251 41.64 8.10 31.04
CA GLU A 251 43.03 7.81 31.40
C GLU A 251 43.94 7.86 30.16
N GLY A 252 43.39 8.11 28.95
CA GLY A 252 44.15 8.16 27.70
C GLY A 252 44.44 6.79 27.08
N ASN A 253 43.79 5.71 27.55
CA ASN A 253 43.93 4.40 26.94
C ASN A 253 42.93 4.18 25.83
N PRO A 254 43.30 3.48 24.72
CA PRO A 254 42.37 3.20 23.63
C PRO A 254 41.21 2.30 24.10
N ILE A 255 39.97 2.71 23.77
CA ILE A 255 38.76 1.96 24.08
C ILE A 255 38.63 0.75 23.20
N ALA A 256 39.29 -0.35 23.54
CA ALA A 256 39.20 -1.60 22.83
C ALA A 256 37.83 -2.25 23.07
N LEU A 257 37.15 -2.59 21.95
CA LEU A 257 35.86 -3.30 21.98
C LEU A 257 36.02 -4.80 21.70
N SER A 258 35.23 -5.59 22.39
CA SER A 258 35.16 -7.01 22.07
C SER A 258 34.31 -7.25 20.80
N LYS A 259 34.51 -8.38 20.11
CA LYS A 259 33.68 -8.82 18.97
C LYS A 259 32.19 -8.85 19.33
N SER A 260 31.85 -9.25 20.55
CA SER A 260 30.46 -9.26 21.04
C SER A 260 29.90 -7.86 21.23
N THR A 261 30.70 -6.88 21.64
CA THR A 261 30.25 -5.48 21.77
C THR A 261 29.93 -4.90 20.37
N ILE A 262 30.82 -5.10 19.40
CA ILE A 262 30.56 -4.66 18.03
C ILE A 262 29.33 -5.35 17.45
N TRP A 263 29.20 -6.67 17.66
CA TRP A 263 27.99 -7.40 17.26
C TRP A 263 26.73 -6.81 17.86
N ASN A 264 26.71 -6.46 19.14
CA ASN A 264 25.55 -5.86 19.81
C ASN A 264 25.21 -4.47 19.24
N ILE A 265 26.21 -3.66 18.91
CA ILE A 265 26.01 -2.37 18.25
C ILE A 265 25.35 -2.57 16.87
N LEU A 266 25.86 -3.54 16.09
CA LEU A 266 25.36 -3.84 14.75
C LEU A 266 24.00 -4.53 14.77
N LYS A 267 23.65 -5.25 15.83
CA LYS A 267 22.36 -5.94 15.99
C LYS A 267 21.28 -5.08 16.61
N ASP A 268 21.61 -3.92 17.11
CA ASP A 268 20.58 -2.98 17.58
C ASP A 268 19.59 -2.68 16.45
N PRO A 269 18.26 -2.81 16.69
CA PRO A 269 17.25 -2.66 15.64
C PRO A 269 17.29 -1.31 14.93
N PHE A 270 17.57 -0.24 15.66
CA PHE A 270 17.66 1.11 15.07
C PHE A 270 18.90 1.23 14.16
N ASN A 271 20.06 0.76 14.64
CA ASN A 271 21.30 0.75 13.88
C ASN A 271 21.17 -0.13 12.62
N GLN A 272 20.54 -1.29 12.75
CA GLN A 272 20.24 -2.17 11.60
C GLN A 272 19.39 -1.46 10.55
N THR A 273 18.37 -0.72 10.97
CA THR A 273 17.52 0.04 10.05
C THR A 273 18.32 1.05 9.24
N ILE A 274 19.20 1.82 9.92
CA ILE A 274 20.05 2.82 9.26
C ILE A 274 21.01 2.16 8.26
N VAL A 275 21.74 1.13 8.70
CA VAL A 275 22.76 0.47 7.87
C VAL A 275 22.14 -0.30 6.71
N SER A 276 20.92 -0.81 6.86
CA SER A 276 20.18 -1.50 5.80
C SER A 276 20.01 -0.64 4.55
N THR A 277 19.90 0.68 4.69
CA THR A 277 19.82 1.63 3.56
C THR A 277 21.04 1.57 2.63
N LYS A 278 22.20 1.21 3.17
CA LYS A 278 23.47 1.11 2.43
C LYS A 278 23.81 -0.33 2.01
N ARG A 279 23.37 -1.33 2.78
CA ARG A 279 23.71 -2.73 2.55
C ARG A 279 22.70 -3.49 1.72
N MET A 280 21.46 -3.00 1.61
CA MET A 280 20.40 -3.59 0.81
C MET A 280 20.19 -2.80 -0.49
N SER A 281 19.58 -3.44 -1.47
CA SER A 281 19.03 -2.71 -2.61
C SER A 281 17.88 -1.81 -2.14
N GLY A 282 17.62 -0.70 -2.84
CA GLY A 282 16.48 0.18 -2.50
C GLY A 282 15.14 -0.60 -2.48
N HIS A 283 14.99 -1.56 -3.38
CA HIS A 283 13.82 -2.44 -3.42
C HIS A 283 13.72 -3.34 -2.18
N ASP A 284 14.80 -4.03 -1.81
CA ASP A 284 14.80 -4.93 -0.64
C ASP A 284 14.58 -4.14 0.66
N TYR A 285 15.23 -2.98 0.80
CA TYR A 285 15.01 -2.09 1.93
C TYR A 285 13.54 -1.63 2.03
N SER A 286 12.96 -1.18 0.91
CA SER A 286 11.57 -0.73 0.85
C SER A 286 10.58 -1.86 1.17
N SER A 287 10.88 -3.08 0.76
CA SER A 287 9.97 -4.23 0.94
C SER A 287 10.06 -4.91 2.29
N THR A 288 11.23 -4.81 3.00
CA THR A 288 11.47 -5.58 4.24
C THR A 288 11.67 -4.73 5.49
N VAL A 289 12.21 -3.52 5.35
CA VAL A 289 12.61 -2.68 6.49
C VAL A 289 11.72 -1.46 6.66
N ARG A 290 11.39 -0.78 5.54
CA ARG A 290 10.59 0.44 5.56
C ARG A 290 9.14 0.13 5.96
N PRO A 291 8.54 0.89 6.89
CA PRO A 291 7.12 0.79 7.19
C PRO A 291 6.24 1.05 5.95
N TYR A 292 5.13 0.36 5.84
CA TYR A 292 4.20 0.48 4.73
C TYR A 292 2.84 1.01 5.20
N HIS A 293 2.10 1.62 4.26
CA HIS A 293 0.75 2.07 4.54
C HIS A 293 -0.22 0.89 4.57
N ILE A 294 -0.97 0.75 5.65
CA ILE A 294 -2.04 -0.25 5.75
C ILE A 294 -3.23 0.28 4.95
N ARG A 295 -3.61 -0.45 3.89
CA ARG A 295 -4.68 -0.08 2.96
C ARG A 295 -5.64 -1.24 2.78
N PHE A 296 -6.92 -0.93 2.63
CA PHE A 296 -7.92 -1.90 2.17
C PHE A 296 -8.34 -1.59 0.73
N SER A 297 -8.85 -2.60 0.01
CA SER A 297 -9.32 -2.43 -1.35
C SER A 297 -10.60 -1.58 -1.38
N PRO A 298 -10.87 -0.84 -2.47
CA PRO A 298 -12.11 -0.11 -2.65
C PRO A 298 -13.33 -1.01 -2.44
N ASN A 299 -14.45 -0.41 -2.07
CA ASN A 299 -15.70 -1.14 -1.88
C ASN A 299 -16.46 -1.38 -3.18
N TYR A 300 -16.22 -0.53 -4.19
CA TYR A 300 -16.91 -0.56 -5.47
C TYR A 300 -15.93 -0.74 -6.61
N SER A 301 -16.36 -1.49 -7.62
CA SER A 301 -15.69 -1.62 -8.90
C SER A 301 -15.71 -0.26 -9.62
N PHE A 302 -14.71 0.00 -10.45
CA PHE A 302 -14.49 1.28 -11.11
C PHE A 302 -14.29 2.48 -10.18
N SER A 303 -14.13 2.27 -8.87
CA SER A 303 -13.59 3.32 -8.00
C SER A 303 -12.16 3.65 -8.35
N LYS A 304 -11.36 2.62 -8.68
CA LYS A 304 -9.94 2.77 -9.01
C LYS A 304 -9.48 1.67 -9.95
N VAL A 305 -8.83 2.06 -11.02
CA VAL A 305 -8.08 1.16 -11.92
C VAL A 305 -6.60 1.38 -11.73
N SER A 306 -5.83 0.31 -11.62
CA SER A 306 -4.37 0.35 -11.50
C SER A 306 -3.74 -0.26 -12.74
N MET A 307 -2.80 0.47 -13.35
CA MET A 307 -2.12 0.04 -14.56
C MET A 307 -0.64 -0.22 -14.30
N ASP A 308 -0.11 -1.26 -14.94
CA ASP A 308 1.30 -1.59 -14.85
C ASP A 308 1.75 -2.43 -16.04
N ASP A 309 3.06 -2.37 -16.34
CA ASP A 309 3.69 -3.18 -17.35
C ASP A 309 4.44 -4.38 -16.78
N ARG A 310 4.63 -5.39 -17.60
CA ARG A 310 5.47 -6.54 -17.26
C ARG A 310 5.95 -7.28 -18.51
N ASP A 311 7.01 -8.06 -18.32
CA ASP A 311 7.42 -9.05 -19.31
C ASP A 311 6.61 -10.34 -19.14
N LEU A 312 6.09 -10.87 -20.24
CA LEU A 312 5.47 -12.19 -20.25
C LEU A 312 6.52 -13.29 -20.06
N PRO A 313 6.13 -14.46 -19.50
CA PRO A 313 7.09 -15.47 -19.08
C PRO A 313 7.78 -16.23 -20.22
N HIS A 314 7.14 -16.30 -21.37
CA HIS A 314 7.69 -17.00 -22.54
C HIS A 314 8.67 -16.14 -23.33
N LYS A 315 9.71 -16.79 -23.88
CA LYS A 315 10.64 -16.14 -24.81
C LYS A 315 10.18 -16.31 -26.25
N MET A 316 10.29 -15.26 -27.01
CA MET A 316 10.15 -15.30 -28.46
C MET A 316 11.36 -15.99 -29.12
N HIS A 317 11.23 -16.36 -30.40
CA HIS A 317 12.31 -16.97 -31.18
C HIS A 317 13.60 -16.15 -31.23
N ASN A 318 13.51 -14.83 -31.07
CA ASN A 318 14.66 -13.94 -31.00
C ASN A 318 15.28 -13.83 -29.61
N GLY A 319 14.84 -14.64 -28.65
CA GLY A 319 15.31 -14.65 -27.26
C GLY A 319 14.72 -13.56 -26.35
N ASN A 320 13.98 -12.61 -26.88
CA ASN A 320 13.35 -11.52 -26.12
C ASN A 320 12.01 -11.93 -25.54
N TYR A 321 11.55 -11.19 -24.52
CA TYR A 321 10.21 -11.36 -23.94
C TYR A 321 9.23 -10.38 -24.54
N VAL A 322 7.96 -10.83 -24.69
CA VAL A 322 6.86 -9.95 -25.06
C VAL A 322 6.58 -9.02 -23.87
N LYS A 323 6.48 -7.72 -24.16
CA LYS A 323 6.07 -6.69 -23.19
C LYS A 323 4.56 -6.62 -23.16
N SER A 324 3.96 -6.60 -21.98
CA SER A 324 2.53 -6.37 -21.81
C SER A 324 2.29 -5.18 -20.88
N TYR A 325 1.26 -4.42 -21.17
CA TYR A 325 0.71 -3.41 -20.28
C TYR A 325 -0.71 -3.82 -19.92
N SER A 326 -1.08 -3.69 -18.65
CA SER A 326 -2.35 -4.24 -18.15
C SER A 326 -3.06 -3.25 -17.23
N ALA A 327 -4.37 -3.18 -17.37
CA ALA A 327 -5.26 -2.38 -16.54
C ALA A 327 -6.14 -3.29 -15.68
N TYR A 328 -6.14 -3.11 -14.37
CA TYR A 328 -6.92 -3.90 -13.42
C TYR A 328 -7.88 -3.02 -12.63
N ASP A 329 -9.13 -3.41 -12.55
CA ASP A 329 -10.02 -2.87 -11.52
C ASP A 329 -9.59 -3.37 -10.15
N VAL A 330 -9.34 -2.44 -9.22
CA VAL A 330 -8.76 -2.77 -7.90
C VAL A 330 -9.75 -3.46 -6.98
N CYS A 331 -11.05 -3.21 -7.14
CA CYS A 331 -12.08 -3.82 -6.31
C CYS A 331 -12.36 -5.26 -6.73
N SER A 332 -12.69 -5.48 -8.00
CA SER A 332 -13.06 -6.79 -8.54
C SER A 332 -11.86 -7.66 -8.90
N GLU A 333 -10.68 -7.06 -9.06
CA GLU A 333 -9.44 -7.68 -9.54
C GLU A 333 -9.50 -8.12 -11.02
N VAL A 334 -10.54 -7.74 -11.77
CA VAL A 334 -10.66 -8.04 -13.18
C VAL A 334 -9.60 -7.28 -13.99
N MET A 335 -8.93 -7.96 -14.89
CA MET A 335 -8.13 -7.32 -15.93
C MET A 335 -9.08 -6.82 -17.02
N ILE A 336 -9.24 -5.51 -17.10
CA ILE A 336 -10.18 -4.82 -18.01
C ILE A 336 -9.52 -4.27 -19.27
N GLY A 337 -8.20 -4.33 -19.36
CA GLY A 337 -7.45 -3.94 -20.55
C GLY A 337 -6.07 -4.55 -20.55
N VAL A 338 -5.60 -4.93 -21.74
CA VAL A 338 -4.26 -5.48 -21.96
C VAL A 338 -3.77 -5.15 -23.36
N ALA A 339 -2.52 -4.75 -23.46
CA ALA A 339 -1.83 -4.60 -24.73
C ALA A 339 -0.50 -5.35 -24.74
N TYR A 340 -0.02 -5.68 -25.93
CA TYR A 340 1.22 -6.42 -26.14
C TYR A 340 2.10 -5.73 -27.17
N SER A 341 3.41 -5.74 -26.94
CA SER A 341 4.40 -5.20 -27.89
C SER A 341 5.72 -5.96 -27.78
N LYS A 342 6.52 -5.89 -28.82
CA LYS A 342 7.92 -6.35 -28.82
C LYS A 342 8.84 -5.34 -28.11
N LYS A 343 8.39 -4.08 -27.95
CA LYS A 343 9.10 -2.98 -27.31
C LYS A 343 8.28 -2.35 -26.22
N LYS A 344 8.94 -1.80 -25.22
CA LYS A 344 8.30 -1.02 -24.17
C LYS A 344 8.32 0.45 -24.58
N ASP A 345 7.26 0.90 -25.20
CA ASP A 345 7.07 2.26 -25.68
C ASP A 345 5.72 2.86 -25.24
N THR A 346 5.48 4.08 -25.64
CA THR A 346 4.25 4.82 -25.29
C THR A 346 3.03 4.28 -26.02
N LEU A 347 3.20 3.65 -27.20
CA LEU A 347 2.10 3.01 -27.92
C LEU A 347 1.54 1.86 -27.11
N LEU A 348 2.38 1.08 -26.44
CA LEU A 348 1.93 -0.02 -25.57
C LEU A 348 0.98 0.46 -24.48
N PHE A 349 1.23 1.64 -23.89
CA PHE A 349 0.34 2.24 -22.90
C PHE A 349 -1.01 2.65 -23.53
N ILE A 350 -0.97 3.38 -24.66
CA ILE A 350 -2.17 3.85 -25.34
C ILE A 350 -3.01 2.66 -25.84
N ASP A 351 -2.39 1.62 -26.37
CA ASP A 351 -3.10 0.43 -26.81
C ASP A 351 -3.78 -0.31 -25.65
N CYS A 352 -3.17 -0.32 -24.45
CA CYS A 352 -3.83 -0.83 -23.26
C CYS A 352 -5.04 0.04 -22.86
N MET A 353 -4.93 1.36 -22.97
CA MET A 353 -6.04 2.29 -22.75
C MET A 353 -7.18 2.03 -23.77
N ARG A 354 -6.84 1.85 -25.05
CA ARG A 354 -7.80 1.51 -26.11
C ARG A 354 -8.53 0.21 -25.81
N ASP A 355 -7.80 -0.83 -25.43
CA ASP A 355 -8.38 -2.12 -25.06
C ASP A 355 -9.31 -2.02 -23.85
N MET A 356 -8.90 -1.25 -22.82
CA MET A 356 -9.74 -0.96 -21.66
C MET A 356 -11.03 -0.22 -22.05
N MET A 357 -10.95 0.77 -22.94
CA MET A 357 -12.14 1.51 -23.37
C MET A 357 -13.07 0.64 -24.21
N ARG A 358 -12.54 -0.26 -25.05
CA ARG A 358 -13.35 -1.26 -25.78
C ARG A 358 -14.04 -2.22 -24.81
N PHE A 359 -13.35 -2.68 -23.78
CA PHE A 359 -13.96 -3.52 -22.73
C PHE A 359 -15.11 -2.79 -22.03
N ILE A 360 -14.92 -1.52 -21.67
CA ILE A 360 -15.93 -0.67 -21.02
C ILE A 360 -17.15 -0.52 -21.95
N ASP A 361 -16.94 -0.23 -23.22
CA ASP A 361 -18.01 -0.06 -24.20
C ASP A 361 -18.77 -1.37 -24.46
N MET A 362 -18.05 -2.47 -24.70
CA MET A 362 -18.62 -3.81 -24.94
C MET A 362 -19.56 -4.24 -23.80
N HIS A 363 -19.22 -3.93 -22.56
CA HIS A 363 -20.02 -4.27 -21.39
C HIS A 363 -20.95 -3.15 -20.92
N ASN A 364 -21.05 -2.05 -21.68
CA ASN A 364 -21.89 -0.89 -21.37
C ASN A 364 -21.60 -0.30 -19.97
N LEU A 365 -20.33 -0.25 -19.55
CA LEU A 365 -19.90 0.16 -18.23
C LEU A 365 -19.61 1.67 -18.17
N PRO A 366 -19.61 2.29 -16.97
CA PRO A 366 -19.14 3.66 -16.78
C PRO A 366 -17.61 3.73 -16.88
N THR A 367 -17.06 4.92 -17.00
CA THR A 367 -15.60 5.16 -16.90
C THR A 367 -15.14 5.09 -15.43
N PRO A 368 -13.97 4.51 -15.14
CA PRO A 368 -13.42 4.51 -13.79
C PRO A 368 -13.25 5.91 -13.18
N CYS A 369 -13.52 6.04 -11.87
CA CYS A 369 -13.37 7.32 -11.17
C CYS A 369 -11.92 7.74 -10.99
N GLU A 370 -11.02 6.76 -10.82
CA GLU A 370 -9.60 6.98 -10.60
C GLU A 370 -8.75 6.01 -11.43
N ILE A 371 -7.67 6.54 -12.00
CA ILE A 371 -6.65 5.74 -12.65
C ILE A 371 -5.31 5.90 -11.90
N GLU A 372 -4.62 4.79 -11.66
CA GLU A 372 -3.29 4.73 -11.05
C GLU A 372 -2.27 4.29 -12.08
N VAL A 373 -1.28 5.14 -12.35
CA VAL A 373 -0.24 4.94 -13.36
C VAL A 373 1.15 5.18 -12.80
N GLU A 374 2.18 4.61 -13.42
CA GLU A 374 3.57 4.87 -13.06
C GLU A 374 4.11 6.08 -13.81
N ASN A 375 4.90 6.87 -13.08
CA ASN A 375 5.63 8.01 -13.61
C ASN A 375 6.82 7.55 -14.49
N HIS A 376 6.54 6.94 -15.62
CA HIS A 376 7.52 6.45 -16.59
C HIS A 376 6.99 6.62 -18.03
N ILE A 377 6.41 5.58 -18.65
CA ILE A 377 5.89 5.63 -20.03
C ILE A 377 4.69 6.59 -20.13
N ALA A 378 3.89 6.68 -19.06
CA ALA A 378 2.68 7.49 -19.05
C ALA A 378 2.93 9.01 -18.92
N ASN A 379 4.15 9.46 -18.60
CA ASN A 379 4.46 10.87 -18.33
C ASN A 379 4.10 11.84 -19.45
N GLN A 380 4.30 11.43 -20.68
CA GLN A 380 4.00 12.30 -21.82
C GLN A 380 2.51 12.64 -21.94
N PHE A 381 1.64 11.84 -21.32
CA PHE A 381 0.18 12.01 -21.31
C PHE A 381 -0.36 12.79 -20.11
N GLU A 382 0.53 13.30 -19.22
CA GLU A 382 0.13 14.00 -17.99
C GLU A 382 -0.67 15.27 -18.26
N LYS A 383 -0.35 15.98 -19.34
CA LYS A 383 -0.94 17.29 -19.66
C LYS A 383 -2.25 17.20 -20.45
N ASP A 384 -2.54 16.03 -21.00
CA ASP A 384 -3.69 15.79 -21.87
C ASP A 384 -4.55 14.59 -21.42
N THR A 385 -4.25 13.37 -21.88
CA THR A 385 -5.03 12.14 -21.62
C THR A 385 -5.16 11.81 -20.14
N LEU A 386 -4.09 11.97 -19.37
CA LEU A 386 -4.01 11.72 -17.93
C LEU A 386 -4.16 12.99 -17.07
N LYS A 387 -4.62 14.08 -17.66
CA LYS A 387 -5.03 15.26 -16.89
C LYS A 387 -6.33 14.94 -16.16
N ALA A 388 -6.33 15.09 -14.83
CA ALA A 388 -7.50 14.86 -14.00
C ALA A 388 -8.70 15.71 -14.49
N GLY A 389 -9.87 15.08 -14.62
CA GLY A 389 -11.08 15.71 -15.12
C GLY A 389 -11.26 15.69 -16.65
N VAL A 390 -10.30 15.17 -17.43
CA VAL A 390 -10.45 14.97 -18.89
C VAL A 390 -11.18 13.66 -19.18
N ILE A 391 -10.53 12.52 -18.97
CA ILE A 391 -11.14 11.19 -19.10
C ILE A 391 -11.52 10.67 -17.72
N PHE A 392 -10.57 10.71 -16.79
CA PHE A 392 -10.76 10.25 -15.43
C PHE A 392 -10.88 11.41 -14.46
N PRO A 393 -11.87 11.39 -13.55
CA PRO A 393 -11.98 12.42 -12.49
C PRO A 393 -10.72 12.56 -11.66
N LEU A 394 -10.06 11.45 -11.33
CA LEU A 394 -8.84 11.40 -10.52
C LEU A 394 -7.74 10.60 -11.23
N VAL A 395 -6.51 11.11 -11.13
CA VAL A 395 -5.31 10.43 -11.63
C VAL A 395 -4.27 10.38 -10.52
N GLN A 396 -3.84 9.18 -10.16
CA GLN A 396 -2.81 8.96 -9.16
C GLN A 396 -1.50 8.52 -9.81
N TRP A 397 -0.45 9.30 -9.59
CA TRP A 397 0.89 9.01 -10.04
C TRP A 397 1.68 8.24 -8.99
N CYS A 398 2.28 7.13 -9.40
CA CYS A 398 3.16 6.32 -8.55
C CYS A 398 4.61 6.53 -8.95
N ASN A 399 5.48 6.65 -7.95
CA ASN A 399 6.92 6.74 -8.20
C ASN A 399 7.48 5.41 -8.71
N PRO A 400 8.37 5.42 -9.71
CA PRO A 400 9.06 4.24 -10.19
C PRO A 400 9.77 3.48 -9.07
N GLY A 401 9.69 2.15 -9.09
CA GLY A 401 10.36 1.29 -8.11
C GLY A 401 9.72 1.22 -6.73
N ASN A 402 8.59 1.89 -6.49
CA ASN A 402 7.83 1.76 -5.25
C ASN A 402 6.70 0.73 -5.40
N SER A 403 7.06 -0.55 -5.33
CA SER A 403 6.15 -1.68 -5.45
C SER A 403 4.99 -1.67 -4.43
N GLN A 404 5.16 -0.97 -3.31
CA GLN A 404 4.13 -0.87 -2.28
C GLN A 404 2.99 0.10 -2.66
N GLN A 405 3.20 1.02 -3.60
CA GLN A 405 2.18 1.97 -4.02
C GLN A 405 1.21 1.38 -5.05
N LYS A 406 1.70 0.54 -5.97
CA LYS A 406 0.91 0.00 -7.08
C LYS A 406 0.08 -1.22 -6.68
N ARG A 407 -1.20 -1.20 -7.05
CA ARG A 407 -2.09 -2.35 -6.86
C ARG A 407 -1.97 -3.37 -8.00
N ALA A 408 -1.69 -2.95 -9.21
CA ALA A 408 -1.51 -3.83 -10.37
C ALA A 408 -0.43 -4.90 -10.12
N GLU A 409 0.65 -4.58 -9.41
CA GLU A 409 1.71 -5.54 -9.06
C GLU A 409 1.18 -6.73 -8.24
N HIS A 410 0.25 -6.49 -7.32
CA HIS A 410 -0.41 -7.57 -6.57
C HIS A 410 -1.28 -8.46 -7.45
N MET A 411 -1.99 -7.88 -8.45
CA MET A 411 -2.80 -8.61 -9.40
C MET A 411 -1.91 -9.42 -10.36
N HIS A 412 -0.83 -8.83 -10.84
CA HIS A 412 0.21 -9.55 -11.60
C HIS A 412 0.77 -10.74 -10.83
N ARG A 413 1.07 -10.56 -9.54
CA ARG A 413 1.55 -11.65 -8.68
C ARG A 413 0.52 -12.77 -8.57
N ARG A 414 -0.77 -12.46 -8.42
CA ARG A 414 -1.85 -13.45 -8.35
C ARG A 414 -2.03 -14.20 -9.66
N LYS A 415 -2.08 -13.48 -10.79
CA LYS A 415 -2.14 -14.08 -12.14
C LYS A 415 -0.94 -15.01 -12.34
N LYS A 416 0.26 -14.53 -12.04
CA LYS A 416 1.53 -15.24 -12.20
C LYS A 416 1.57 -16.57 -11.42
N TYR A 417 1.33 -16.54 -10.11
CA TYR A 417 1.44 -17.72 -9.27
C TYR A 417 0.19 -18.59 -9.26
N GLY A 418 -0.98 -17.99 -9.42
CA GLY A 418 -2.26 -18.69 -9.41
C GLY A 418 -2.61 -19.38 -10.73
N TYR A 419 -2.24 -18.79 -11.86
CA TYR A 419 -2.69 -19.22 -13.18
C TYR A 419 -1.52 -19.56 -14.12
N GLU A 420 -0.62 -18.64 -14.40
CA GLU A 420 0.50 -18.87 -15.31
C GLU A 420 1.35 -20.05 -14.84
N LYS A 421 1.74 -20.09 -13.58
CA LYS A 421 2.54 -21.20 -13.01
C LYS A 421 1.82 -22.55 -13.09
N LYS A 422 0.48 -22.56 -13.06
CA LYS A 422 -0.31 -23.80 -13.09
C LYS A 422 -0.64 -24.27 -14.50
N PHE A 423 -0.98 -23.36 -15.39
CA PHE A 423 -1.57 -23.68 -16.69
C PHE A 423 -0.61 -23.49 -17.85
N GLN A 424 0.43 -22.68 -17.70
CA GLN A 424 1.51 -22.54 -18.68
C GLN A 424 2.67 -23.48 -18.36
N VAL A 425 2.40 -24.77 -18.36
CA VAL A 425 3.42 -25.79 -18.08
C VAL A 425 4.50 -25.76 -19.15
N GLY A 426 5.74 -25.82 -18.75
CA GLY A 426 6.86 -25.80 -19.68
C GLY A 426 7.45 -24.43 -19.95
N ILE A 427 7.01 -23.41 -19.22
CA ILE A 427 7.63 -22.09 -19.28
C ILE A 427 9.09 -22.15 -18.82
N GLY A 428 9.97 -21.59 -19.62
CA GLY A 428 11.41 -21.54 -19.33
C GLY A 428 11.82 -20.54 -18.25
N ARG A 429 10.88 -19.91 -17.56
CA ARG A 429 11.17 -18.89 -16.54
C ARG A 429 10.52 -19.23 -15.21
N TRP A 430 11.32 -19.31 -14.15
CA TRP A 430 10.84 -19.41 -12.78
C TRP A 430 10.47 -18.01 -12.26
N TYR A 431 9.41 -17.96 -11.47
CA TYR A 431 8.83 -16.70 -11.04
C TYR A 431 9.42 -16.14 -9.74
N ALA A 432 10.12 -16.96 -8.94
CA ALA A 432 10.78 -16.48 -7.72
C ALA A 432 12.25 -16.20 -7.96
N LYS A 433 12.78 -15.11 -7.41
CA LYS A 433 14.21 -14.77 -7.50
C LYS A 433 15.15 -15.89 -6.97
N GLN A 434 14.65 -16.68 -6.01
CA GLN A 434 15.41 -17.76 -5.37
C GLN A 434 15.28 -19.11 -6.09
N GLU A 435 14.32 -19.24 -7.01
CA GLU A 435 14.17 -20.45 -7.83
C GLU A 435 15.15 -20.38 -8.99
N ALA A 436 15.87 -21.48 -9.24
CA ALA A 436 16.75 -21.59 -10.39
C ALA A 436 15.94 -21.45 -11.68
N ASN A 437 16.36 -20.56 -12.58
CA ASN A 437 15.77 -20.44 -13.90
C ASN A 437 16.07 -21.72 -14.70
N ARG A 438 15.10 -22.61 -14.74
CA ARG A 438 15.14 -23.77 -15.62
C ARG A 438 14.29 -23.48 -16.84
N THR A 439 14.93 -23.39 -17.99
CA THR A 439 14.26 -23.36 -19.27
C THR A 439 13.84 -24.76 -19.65
N VAL A 440 12.67 -24.89 -20.25
CA VAL A 440 12.32 -26.16 -20.92
C VAL A 440 13.18 -26.25 -22.14
N SER A 441 14.03 -27.26 -22.18
CA SER A 441 14.87 -27.55 -23.32
C SER A 441 14.24 -28.66 -24.15
N GLU A 442 14.13 -28.43 -25.45
CA GLU A 442 13.81 -29.48 -26.42
C GLU A 442 15.10 -30.16 -26.86
N LYS A 443 15.07 -31.50 -26.89
CA LYS A 443 16.18 -32.26 -27.44
C LYS A 443 16.18 -32.13 -28.97
N VAL A 444 17.20 -31.48 -29.48
CA VAL A 444 17.43 -31.37 -30.92
C VAL A 444 18.32 -32.55 -31.30
N PHE A 445 17.81 -33.43 -32.18
CA PHE A 445 18.59 -34.50 -32.76
C PHE A 445 19.37 -33.93 -33.94
N ASP A 446 20.68 -33.75 -33.78
CA ASP A 446 21.60 -33.50 -34.86
C ASP A 446 22.43 -34.72 -35.08
N GLU A 447 22.83 -35.03 -36.32
CA GLU A 447 23.46 -36.34 -36.66
C GLU A 447 24.68 -36.67 -35.82
N ASP A 448 25.38 -35.67 -35.26
CA ASP A 448 26.62 -35.89 -34.46
C ASP A 448 26.56 -35.48 -33.00
N ASN A 449 25.55 -34.67 -32.54
CA ASN A 449 25.48 -34.22 -31.15
C ASN A 449 24.03 -34.00 -30.66
N ASN A 450 23.71 -34.57 -29.51
CA ASN A 450 22.45 -34.30 -28.82
C ASN A 450 22.50 -32.94 -28.09
N HIS A 451 21.94 -31.91 -28.69
CA HIS A 451 21.85 -30.59 -28.07
C HIS A 451 20.46 -30.39 -27.40
N TYR A 452 20.46 -29.67 -26.30
CA TYR A 452 19.24 -29.20 -25.70
C TYR A 452 19.09 -27.70 -26.02
N LYS A 453 18.06 -27.35 -26.78
CA LYS A 453 17.73 -25.97 -27.11
C LYS A 453 16.57 -25.49 -26.26
N GLU A 454 16.65 -24.24 -25.78
CA GLU A 454 15.57 -23.61 -25.06
C GLU A 454 14.34 -23.47 -25.97
N LYS A 455 13.17 -23.89 -25.47
CA LYS A 455 11.90 -23.76 -26.21
C LYS A 455 11.52 -22.29 -26.30
N THR A 456 11.28 -21.84 -27.51
CA THR A 456 10.83 -20.48 -27.84
C THR A 456 9.52 -20.55 -28.62
N TYR A 457 8.79 -19.45 -28.67
CA TYR A 457 7.45 -19.36 -29.22
C TYR A 457 7.33 -18.16 -30.18
N SER A 458 6.34 -18.17 -31.04
CA SER A 458 5.99 -16.99 -31.83
C SER A 458 5.36 -15.90 -30.95
N TYR A 459 5.35 -14.68 -31.45
CA TYR A 459 4.69 -13.57 -30.75
C TYR A 459 3.18 -13.83 -30.58
N GLU A 460 2.55 -14.35 -31.62
CA GLU A 460 1.12 -14.64 -31.66
C GLU A 460 0.73 -15.77 -30.70
N GLU A 461 1.55 -16.83 -30.62
CA GLU A 461 1.34 -17.92 -29.66
C GLU A 461 1.38 -17.44 -28.22
N ILE A 462 2.36 -16.57 -27.89
CA ILE A 462 2.50 -16.02 -26.54
C ILE A 462 1.28 -15.19 -26.16
N ILE A 463 0.78 -14.35 -27.07
CA ILE A 463 -0.41 -13.52 -26.85
C ILE A 463 -1.66 -14.39 -26.70
N ALA A 464 -1.85 -15.36 -27.61
CA ALA A 464 -3.00 -16.25 -27.56
C ALA A 464 -3.06 -17.04 -26.25
N ASP A 465 -1.92 -17.48 -25.76
CA ASP A 465 -1.82 -18.19 -24.49
C ASP A 465 -2.08 -17.26 -23.29
N ASP A 466 -1.52 -16.05 -23.28
CA ASP A 466 -1.78 -15.08 -22.20
C ASP A 466 -3.26 -14.66 -22.16
N ARG A 467 -3.93 -14.49 -23.32
CA ARG A 467 -5.37 -14.20 -23.38
C ARG A 467 -6.22 -15.31 -22.78
N LYS A 468 -5.85 -16.59 -22.99
CA LYS A 468 -6.52 -17.73 -22.32
C LYS A 468 -6.35 -17.65 -20.81
N ILE A 469 -5.15 -17.33 -20.34
CA ILE A 469 -4.89 -17.15 -18.91
C ILE A 469 -5.70 -16.00 -18.33
N ILE A 470 -5.84 -14.89 -19.04
CA ILE A 470 -6.65 -13.75 -18.62
C ILE A 470 -8.13 -14.15 -18.51
N ALA A 471 -8.64 -14.88 -19.47
CA ALA A 471 -10.02 -15.36 -19.45
C ALA A 471 -10.28 -16.28 -18.24
N LEU A 472 -9.38 -17.22 -17.95
CA LEU A 472 -9.44 -18.06 -16.75
C LEU A 472 -9.38 -17.22 -15.47
N TYR A 473 -8.45 -16.27 -15.41
CA TYR A 473 -8.27 -15.38 -14.25
C TYR A 473 -9.51 -14.54 -13.97
N ASN A 474 -10.08 -13.90 -14.99
CA ASN A 474 -11.24 -13.02 -14.85
C ASN A 474 -12.51 -13.77 -14.43
N ASN A 475 -12.70 -14.99 -14.90
CA ASN A 475 -13.90 -15.80 -14.63
C ASN A 475 -13.80 -16.69 -13.38
N ASP A 476 -12.65 -16.73 -12.71
CA ASP A 476 -12.49 -17.48 -11.47
C ASP A 476 -12.94 -16.67 -10.25
N LEU A 477 -13.07 -17.37 -9.12
CA LEU A 477 -13.53 -16.80 -7.85
C LEU A 477 -12.67 -15.61 -7.42
N HIS A 478 -13.33 -14.58 -6.89
CA HIS A 478 -12.64 -13.42 -6.33
C HIS A 478 -11.75 -13.83 -5.16
N SER A 479 -10.57 -13.20 -5.01
CA SER A 479 -9.59 -13.60 -3.98
C SER A 479 -10.09 -13.44 -2.54
N ASN A 480 -10.98 -12.49 -2.30
CA ASN A 480 -11.57 -12.24 -0.99
C ASN A 480 -12.97 -12.87 -0.88
N GLN A 481 -13.01 -14.20 -0.68
CA GLN A 481 -14.25 -14.95 -0.50
C GLN A 481 -14.98 -14.63 0.82
N LYS A 482 -14.33 -13.97 1.78
CA LYS A 482 -15.00 -13.46 2.98
C LYS A 482 -15.94 -12.29 2.65
N LYS A 483 -15.50 -11.40 1.76
CA LYS A 483 -16.29 -10.23 1.32
C LYS A 483 -17.26 -10.58 0.18
N TYR A 484 -16.86 -11.47 -0.73
CA TYR A 484 -17.64 -11.84 -1.93
C TYR A 484 -17.78 -13.36 -2.03
N PRO A 485 -18.58 -13.99 -1.14
CA PRO A 485 -18.71 -15.45 -1.07
C PRO A 485 -19.34 -16.01 -2.35
N GLY A 486 -18.66 -16.96 -2.98
CA GLY A 486 -19.11 -17.66 -4.20
C GLY A 486 -19.11 -16.84 -5.48
N LYS A 487 -18.70 -15.56 -5.45
CA LYS A 487 -18.68 -14.69 -6.64
C LYS A 487 -17.37 -14.76 -7.40
N THR A 488 -17.46 -14.77 -8.72
CA THR A 488 -16.29 -14.60 -9.59
C THR A 488 -15.86 -13.13 -9.67
N ARG A 489 -14.66 -12.87 -10.17
CA ARG A 489 -14.15 -11.49 -10.37
C ARG A 489 -15.09 -10.70 -11.30
N MET A 490 -15.54 -11.31 -12.42
CA MET A 490 -16.48 -10.67 -13.33
C MET A 490 -17.82 -10.35 -12.68
N GLN A 491 -18.37 -11.25 -11.85
CA GLN A 491 -19.60 -10.98 -11.11
C GLN A 491 -19.43 -9.81 -10.14
N VAL A 492 -18.30 -9.76 -9.40
CA VAL A 492 -18.01 -8.64 -8.53
C VAL A 492 -17.89 -7.32 -9.32
N LEU A 493 -17.25 -7.35 -10.49
CA LEU A 493 -17.15 -6.18 -11.36
C LEU A 493 -18.54 -5.62 -11.68
N MET A 494 -19.44 -6.48 -12.14
CA MET A 494 -20.74 -6.07 -12.65
C MET A 494 -21.74 -5.68 -11.55
N GLU A 495 -21.71 -6.38 -10.43
CA GLU A 495 -22.69 -6.21 -9.35
C GLU A 495 -22.32 -5.10 -8.35
N HIS A 496 -21.05 -4.70 -8.28
CA HIS A 496 -20.55 -3.74 -7.31
C HIS A 496 -19.99 -2.47 -7.94
N LEU A 497 -20.58 -2.01 -9.04
CA LEU A 497 -20.17 -0.77 -9.72
C LEU A 497 -20.28 0.45 -8.78
N ASN A 498 -19.34 1.37 -8.92
CA ASN A 498 -19.37 2.62 -8.18
C ASN A 498 -20.57 3.47 -8.63
N PRO A 499 -21.49 3.84 -7.74
CA PRO A 499 -22.67 4.62 -8.11
C PRO A 499 -22.35 6.03 -8.62
N ASN A 500 -21.15 6.53 -8.34
CA ASN A 500 -20.68 7.85 -8.79
C ASN A 500 -19.90 7.78 -10.11
N ALA A 501 -19.59 6.58 -10.62
CA ALA A 501 -18.94 6.44 -11.91
C ALA A 501 -19.90 6.84 -13.02
N LYS A 502 -19.43 7.67 -13.95
CA LYS A 502 -20.19 8.17 -15.09
C LYS A 502 -19.53 7.78 -16.39
N LYS A 503 -20.31 7.67 -17.45
CA LYS A 503 -19.75 7.49 -18.80
C LYS A 503 -19.06 8.79 -19.23
N THR A 504 -17.86 8.66 -19.75
CA THR A 504 -17.15 9.76 -20.41
C THR A 504 -17.69 9.89 -21.84
N ASP A 505 -17.73 11.11 -22.32
CA ASP A 505 -18.14 11.41 -23.69
C ASP A 505 -17.22 10.63 -24.67
N PRO A 506 -17.78 9.82 -25.58
CA PRO A 506 -17.01 9.08 -26.58
C PRO A 506 -16.09 9.97 -27.42
N MET A 507 -16.48 11.21 -27.68
CA MET A 507 -15.67 12.20 -28.38
C MET A 507 -14.35 12.47 -27.64
N LEU A 508 -14.38 12.61 -26.30
CA LEU A 508 -13.17 12.80 -25.52
C LEU A 508 -12.28 11.56 -25.53
N ILE A 509 -12.89 10.36 -25.48
CA ILE A 509 -12.16 9.09 -25.58
C ILE A 509 -11.46 9.00 -26.93
N ALA A 510 -12.18 9.26 -28.04
CA ALA A 510 -11.61 9.22 -29.38
C ALA A 510 -10.48 10.23 -29.53
N ARG A 511 -10.64 11.45 -29.00
CA ARG A 511 -9.64 12.51 -29.11
C ARG A 511 -8.34 12.19 -28.35
N TYR A 512 -8.41 11.64 -27.15
CA TYR A 512 -7.25 11.49 -26.25
C TYR A 512 -6.64 10.08 -26.24
N VAL A 513 -7.42 9.08 -26.61
CA VAL A 513 -6.99 7.67 -26.63
C VAL A 513 -7.02 7.09 -28.03
N GLY A 514 -7.87 7.61 -28.89
CA GLY A 514 -8.04 7.15 -30.27
C GLY A 514 -6.87 7.47 -31.19
N GLU A 515 -7.15 7.44 -32.46
CA GLU A 515 -6.29 7.86 -33.57
C GLU A 515 -6.93 9.06 -34.28
N TYR A 516 -6.15 9.74 -35.06
CA TYR A 516 -6.67 10.80 -35.91
C TYR A 516 -6.12 10.70 -37.31
N THR A 517 -6.89 11.18 -38.25
CA THR A 517 -6.51 11.34 -39.67
C THR A 517 -6.81 12.78 -40.07
N HIS A 518 -5.79 13.45 -40.62
CA HIS A 518 -5.98 14.75 -41.23
C HIS A 518 -6.74 14.56 -42.58
N SER A 519 -7.83 15.26 -42.76
CA SER A 519 -8.71 15.11 -43.91
C SER A 519 -9.39 16.45 -44.22
N SER A 520 -10.21 16.48 -45.26
CA SER A 520 -10.99 17.66 -45.63
C SER A 520 -12.48 17.29 -45.83
N ILE A 521 -13.36 18.26 -45.63
CA ILE A 521 -14.80 18.10 -45.93
C ILE A 521 -14.98 18.27 -47.41
N ARG A 522 -15.43 17.18 -48.08
CA ARG A 522 -15.65 17.11 -49.52
C ARG A 522 -17.14 17.28 -49.82
N ARG A 523 -17.45 17.94 -50.95
CA ARG A 523 -18.81 18.18 -51.41
C ARG A 523 -19.73 18.79 -50.33
N GLY A 524 -19.14 19.52 -49.35
CA GLY A 524 -19.88 20.09 -48.25
C GLY A 524 -20.59 19.11 -47.32
N ALA A 525 -20.19 17.82 -47.32
CA ALA A 525 -20.90 16.77 -46.58
C ALA A 525 -20.03 15.64 -46.06
N TYR A 526 -18.93 15.29 -46.71
CA TYR A 526 -18.23 14.05 -46.46
C TYR A 526 -16.78 14.26 -46.01
N VAL A 527 -16.40 13.49 -45.02
CA VAL A 527 -15.01 13.38 -44.54
C VAL A 527 -14.55 11.96 -44.81
N ARG A 528 -13.43 11.78 -45.51
CA ARG A 528 -12.89 10.44 -45.81
C ARG A 528 -11.82 10.05 -44.79
N VAL A 529 -12.01 8.89 -44.16
CA VAL A 529 -11.08 8.28 -43.21
C VAL A 529 -10.96 6.80 -43.56
N GLN A 530 -9.74 6.28 -43.72
CA GLN A 530 -9.47 4.87 -44.06
C GLN A 530 -10.29 4.35 -45.24
N TYR A 531 -10.33 5.14 -46.31
CA TYR A 531 -11.07 4.83 -47.57
C TYR A 531 -12.60 4.76 -47.40
N GLN A 532 -13.15 5.17 -46.28
CA GLN A 532 -14.58 5.22 -46.01
C GLN A 532 -15.06 6.67 -45.86
N ASP A 533 -16.27 6.94 -46.37
CA ASP A 533 -16.89 8.26 -46.27
C ASP A 533 -17.79 8.37 -45.03
N TYR A 534 -17.57 9.41 -44.25
CA TYR A 534 -18.36 9.77 -43.07
C TYR A 534 -19.07 11.07 -43.35
N ARG A 535 -20.32 11.16 -42.99
CA ARG A 535 -21.16 12.32 -43.30
C ARG A 535 -21.30 13.20 -42.03
N ILE A 536 -21.16 14.51 -42.20
CA ILE A 536 -21.48 15.50 -41.16
C ILE A 536 -22.96 15.41 -40.78
N SER A 537 -23.30 15.76 -39.54
CA SER A 537 -24.67 15.59 -38.99
C SER A 537 -25.73 16.42 -39.72
N SER A 538 -25.36 17.61 -40.19
CA SER A 538 -26.23 18.56 -40.87
C SER A 538 -25.43 19.42 -41.85
N PRO A 539 -26.03 19.84 -43.00
CA PRO A 539 -25.36 20.78 -43.90
C PRO A 539 -24.90 22.09 -43.25
N ASP A 540 -25.61 22.56 -42.24
CA ASP A 540 -25.29 23.84 -41.51
C ASP A 540 -23.97 23.78 -40.72
N VAL A 541 -23.38 22.58 -40.54
CA VAL A 541 -22.10 22.41 -39.86
C VAL A 541 -20.97 23.14 -40.57
N ILE A 542 -21.09 23.31 -41.90
CA ILE A 542 -20.08 24.03 -42.70
C ILE A 542 -19.89 25.47 -42.18
N ASP A 543 -20.96 26.12 -41.69
CA ASP A 543 -20.89 27.47 -41.15
C ASP A 543 -20.08 27.58 -39.84
N ARG A 544 -19.78 26.44 -39.20
CA ARG A 544 -18.92 26.41 -38.02
C ARG A 544 -17.44 26.35 -38.37
N LEU A 545 -17.11 26.10 -39.62
CA LEU A 545 -15.74 26.06 -40.11
C LEU A 545 -15.17 27.48 -40.28
N ARG A 546 -13.85 27.57 -40.30
CA ARG A 546 -13.22 28.83 -40.67
C ARG A 546 -13.51 29.15 -42.14
N PRO A 547 -13.69 30.41 -42.49
CA PRO A 547 -13.86 30.79 -43.87
C PRO A 547 -12.71 30.28 -44.77
N ASN A 548 -13.06 29.67 -45.89
CA ASN A 548 -12.11 29.13 -46.87
C ASN A 548 -11.18 28.04 -46.35
N ASP A 549 -11.52 27.39 -45.24
CA ASP A 549 -10.71 26.31 -44.67
C ASP A 549 -11.63 25.12 -44.37
N TYR A 550 -11.48 24.05 -45.15
CA TYR A 550 -12.27 22.82 -45.04
C TYR A 550 -11.44 21.65 -44.47
N GLU A 551 -10.18 21.94 -44.03
CA GLU A 551 -9.34 20.93 -43.44
C GLU A 551 -9.77 20.65 -42.01
N VAL A 552 -9.83 19.38 -41.64
CA VAL A 552 -10.28 18.91 -40.34
C VAL A 552 -9.44 17.72 -39.86
N ASP A 553 -9.28 17.61 -38.58
CA ASP A 553 -8.70 16.43 -37.95
C ASP A 553 -9.85 15.53 -37.48
N ALA A 554 -9.93 14.34 -38.05
CA ALA A 554 -10.92 13.34 -37.70
C ALA A 554 -10.37 12.36 -36.67
N TYR A 555 -10.92 12.38 -35.46
CA TYR A 555 -10.56 11.49 -34.35
C TYR A 555 -11.53 10.33 -34.27
N TYR A 556 -11.00 9.12 -34.02
CA TYR A 556 -11.79 7.89 -33.93
C TYR A 556 -11.11 6.84 -33.06
N MET A 557 -11.89 5.89 -32.56
CA MET A 557 -11.35 4.69 -31.91
C MET A 557 -10.98 3.67 -32.98
N PRO A 558 -9.70 3.18 -33.03
CA PRO A 558 -9.28 2.22 -34.03
C PRO A 558 -10.10 0.91 -33.93
N SER A 559 -10.70 0.49 -35.04
CA SER A 559 -11.51 -0.71 -35.17
C SER A 559 -11.43 -1.18 -36.61
N ASP A 560 -11.72 -2.46 -36.87
CA ASP A 560 -11.87 -3.01 -38.25
C ASP A 560 -13.02 -2.34 -39.02
N ASP A 561 -14.05 -1.87 -38.30
CA ASP A 561 -15.13 -1.08 -38.81
C ASP A 561 -15.40 0.12 -37.92
N ILE A 562 -15.13 1.31 -38.42
CA ILE A 562 -15.29 2.57 -37.67
C ILE A 562 -16.66 3.13 -38.01
N ASP A 563 -17.60 3.14 -37.06
CA ASP A 563 -18.96 3.66 -37.28
C ASP A 563 -19.04 5.19 -37.11
N THR A 564 -18.22 5.76 -36.29
CA THR A 564 -18.31 7.19 -35.88
C THR A 564 -16.95 7.81 -35.82
N ILE A 565 -16.80 9.01 -36.34
CA ILE A 565 -15.64 9.90 -36.22
C ILE A 565 -16.04 11.25 -35.66
N TYR A 566 -15.12 11.90 -34.99
CA TYR A 566 -15.28 13.23 -34.41
C TYR A 566 -14.34 14.22 -35.07
N ILE A 567 -14.87 15.22 -35.73
CA ILE A 567 -14.08 16.20 -36.47
C ILE A 567 -13.79 17.44 -35.65
N PHE A 568 -12.54 17.87 -35.75
CA PHE A 568 -12.02 19.07 -35.08
C PHE A 568 -11.34 19.97 -36.09
N GLN A 569 -11.40 21.27 -35.88
CA GLN A 569 -10.62 22.25 -36.59
C GLN A 569 -9.89 23.13 -35.59
N ASN A 570 -8.56 23.22 -35.66
CA ASN A 570 -7.75 23.99 -34.73
C ASN A 570 -8.06 23.68 -33.24
N ASN A 571 -8.19 22.39 -32.91
CA ASN A 571 -8.54 21.92 -31.57
C ASN A 571 -9.98 22.26 -31.08
N VAL A 572 -10.82 22.84 -31.92
CA VAL A 572 -12.24 23.07 -31.61
C VAL A 572 -13.06 21.95 -32.20
N TYR A 573 -13.93 21.35 -31.39
CA TYR A 573 -14.88 20.36 -31.86
C TYR A 573 -15.89 20.98 -32.84
N ILE A 574 -16.05 20.35 -34.00
CA ILE A 574 -16.95 20.82 -35.04
C ILE A 574 -18.22 19.96 -35.07
N ASP A 575 -18.05 18.62 -35.27
CA ASP A 575 -19.20 17.73 -35.42
C ASP A 575 -18.85 16.26 -35.16
N THR A 576 -19.88 15.43 -35.02
CA THR A 576 -19.81 13.98 -35.00
C THR A 576 -20.33 13.45 -36.34
N CYS A 577 -19.47 12.74 -37.06
CA CYS A 577 -19.80 12.18 -38.37
C CYS A 577 -20.00 10.67 -38.27
N HIS A 578 -21.03 10.18 -38.93
CA HIS A 578 -21.34 8.76 -39.01
C HIS A 578 -20.99 8.18 -40.38
N LYS A 579 -20.59 6.91 -40.40
CA LYS A 579 -20.29 6.17 -41.60
C LYS A 579 -21.49 6.17 -42.54
N VAL A 580 -21.25 6.44 -43.81
CA VAL A 580 -22.28 6.36 -44.82
C VAL A 580 -22.44 4.92 -45.29
N ILE A 581 -23.61 4.35 -45.06
CA ILE A 581 -23.92 3.00 -45.46
C ILE A 581 -24.37 3.05 -46.93
N ALA A 582 -23.64 2.34 -47.82
CA ALA A 582 -24.04 2.17 -49.19
C ALA A 582 -25.26 1.25 -49.26
N TYR A 583 -26.13 1.48 -50.25
CA TYR A 583 -27.28 0.64 -50.50
C TYR A 583 -27.17 0.01 -51.88
N ASN A 584 -27.87 -1.11 -52.11
CA ASN A 584 -27.90 -1.75 -53.43
C ASN A 584 -28.74 -0.90 -54.41
N GLU A 585 -28.11 -0.55 -55.54
CA GLU A 585 -28.78 0.24 -56.61
C GLU A 585 -29.96 -0.50 -57.25
N ALA A 586 -29.84 -1.82 -57.37
CA ALA A 586 -30.87 -2.64 -58.01
C ALA A 586 -32.08 -2.82 -57.10
N THR A 587 -33.19 -2.13 -57.37
CA THR A 587 -34.42 -2.18 -56.57
C THR A 587 -34.94 -3.61 -56.34
N ALA A 588 -34.70 -4.52 -57.26
CA ALA A 588 -35.12 -5.93 -57.16
C ALA A 588 -34.34 -6.71 -56.11
N GLU A 589 -33.13 -6.24 -55.73
CA GLU A 589 -32.23 -6.92 -54.79
C GLU A 589 -32.17 -6.19 -53.44
N GLN A 590 -32.84 -5.03 -53.31
CA GLN A 590 -32.83 -4.24 -52.12
C GLN A 590 -33.46 -4.93 -50.90
N THR A 591 -32.71 -5.01 -49.85
CA THR A 591 -33.18 -5.39 -48.50
C THR A 591 -33.86 -4.23 -47.78
N ASP A 592 -34.51 -4.50 -46.67
CA ASP A 592 -35.06 -3.42 -45.82
C ASP A 592 -33.98 -2.49 -45.25
N ALA A 593 -32.76 -3.02 -45.05
CA ALA A 593 -31.59 -2.24 -44.63
C ALA A 593 -31.13 -1.28 -45.74
N ASP A 594 -31.12 -1.72 -47.01
CA ASP A 594 -30.80 -0.87 -48.16
C ASP A 594 -31.80 0.25 -48.34
N ARG A 595 -33.09 -0.05 -48.16
CA ARG A 595 -34.16 0.97 -48.21
C ARG A 595 -34.02 2.01 -47.09
N ALA A 596 -33.67 1.57 -45.86
CA ALA A 596 -33.41 2.48 -44.75
C ALA A 596 -32.19 3.37 -45.03
N ALA A 597 -31.07 2.80 -45.52
CA ALA A 597 -29.88 3.54 -45.90
C ALA A 597 -30.16 4.56 -47.04
N TYR A 598 -30.93 4.18 -48.04
CA TYR A 598 -31.39 5.10 -49.10
C TYR A 598 -32.22 6.24 -48.53
N GLN A 599 -33.21 5.94 -47.68
CA GLN A 599 -34.05 6.97 -47.05
C GLN A 599 -33.26 7.96 -46.21
N GLU A 600 -32.30 7.49 -45.47
CA GLU A 600 -31.41 8.32 -44.67
C GLU A 600 -30.55 9.28 -45.54
N GLN A 601 -29.95 8.73 -46.59
CA GLN A 601 -29.21 9.55 -47.54
C GLN A 601 -30.08 10.55 -48.26
N ALA A 602 -31.27 10.13 -48.75
CA ALA A 602 -32.25 11.01 -49.42
C ALA A 602 -32.71 12.14 -48.49
N LYS A 603 -32.94 11.87 -47.23
CA LYS A 603 -33.30 12.89 -46.22
C LYS A 603 -32.22 13.96 -46.07
N TYR A 604 -30.96 13.55 -46.01
CA TYR A 604 -29.84 14.50 -45.89
C TYR A 604 -29.72 15.37 -47.17
N VAL A 605 -29.80 14.76 -48.35
CA VAL A 605 -29.78 15.49 -49.64
C VAL A 605 -30.93 16.50 -49.71
N ALA A 606 -32.13 16.14 -49.26
CA ALA A 606 -33.27 17.08 -49.20
C ALA A 606 -33.04 18.24 -48.25
N GLN A 607 -32.33 18.00 -47.11
CA GLN A 607 -31.95 19.09 -46.20
C GLN A 607 -30.92 20.04 -46.84
N PHE A 608 -29.94 19.46 -47.54
CA PHE A 608 -28.94 20.23 -48.28
C PHE A 608 -29.59 21.09 -49.38
N ASP A 609 -30.47 20.48 -50.20
CA ASP A 609 -31.19 21.20 -51.25
C ASP A 609 -32.05 22.33 -50.69
N LYS A 610 -32.66 22.12 -49.51
CA LYS A 610 -33.43 23.15 -48.80
C LYS A 610 -32.51 24.32 -48.40
N MET A 611 -31.36 24.06 -47.77
CA MET A 611 -30.38 25.08 -47.41
C MET A 611 -29.93 25.88 -48.63
N VAL A 612 -29.54 25.19 -49.72
CA VAL A 612 -29.14 25.86 -50.96
C VAL A 612 -30.27 26.71 -51.55
N LYS A 613 -31.51 26.20 -51.50
CA LYS A 613 -32.69 26.97 -51.97
C LYS A 613 -32.95 28.24 -51.14
N GLU A 614 -32.73 28.15 -49.86
CA GLU A 614 -32.86 29.32 -48.94
C GLU A 614 -31.76 30.34 -49.21
N GLY A 615 -30.49 29.91 -49.29
CA GLY A 615 -29.36 30.79 -49.62
C GLY A 615 -29.49 31.46 -51.01
N LYS A 616 -30.01 30.70 -52.01
CA LYS A 616 -30.29 31.30 -53.33
C LYS A 616 -31.29 32.44 -53.30
N LYS A 617 -32.20 32.50 -52.31
CA LYS A 617 -33.15 33.61 -52.19
C LYS A 617 -32.48 34.90 -51.73
N GLU A 618 -31.36 34.81 -51.04
CA GLU A 618 -30.58 35.96 -50.55
C GLU A 618 -29.68 36.53 -51.65
N LEU A 619 -29.45 35.82 -52.75
CA LEU A 619 -28.65 36.34 -53.86
C LEU A 619 -29.38 37.43 -54.61
N ALA A 620 -28.79 38.58 -54.66
CA ALA A 620 -29.30 39.70 -55.45
C ALA A 620 -29.17 39.39 -56.97
N LYS A 621 -30.22 39.69 -57.74
CA LYS A 621 -30.12 39.71 -59.21
C LYS A 621 -29.41 40.98 -59.63
N VAL A 622 -28.14 40.87 -59.98
CA VAL A 622 -27.32 42.04 -60.34
C VAL A 622 -27.33 42.20 -61.86
N THR A 623 -27.64 43.41 -62.29
CA THR A 623 -27.46 43.85 -63.68
C THR A 623 -26.38 44.93 -63.72
N ILE A 624 -25.35 44.76 -64.53
CA ILE A 624 -24.29 45.76 -64.70
C ILE A 624 -24.80 46.79 -65.71
N ILE A 625 -24.97 48.01 -65.27
CA ILE A 625 -25.28 49.14 -66.11
C ILE A 625 -23.98 49.90 -66.33
N GLU A 626 -23.51 49.96 -67.57
CA GLU A 626 -22.33 50.78 -67.90
C GLU A 626 -22.77 52.27 -67.97
N ASN A 627 -22.25 53.08 -67.03
CA ASN A 627 -22.44 54.49 -67.06
C ASN A 627 -21.54 55.09 -68.17
N LYS A 628 -22.18 55.48 -69.29
CA LYS A 628 -21.48 56.12 -70.43
C LYS A 628 -20.94 57.49 -70.19
N ASP A 629 -21.24 58.16 -69.09
CA ASP A 629 -20.78 59.48 -68.78
C ASP A 629 -20.01 59.56 -67.47
N SER A 630 -18.74 59.19 -67.53
CA SER A 630 -17.75 59.55 -66.50
C SER A 630 -16.44 59.97 -67.13
N SER A 631 -16.32 61.23 -67.41
CA SER A 631 -15.10 61.90 -67.88
C SER A 631 -14.09 62.16 -66.75
N ASN A 632 -13.93 61.24 -65.82
CA ASN A 632 -12.87 61.30 -64.77
C ASN A 632 -12.25 59.93 -64.65
N ASN A 633 -11.60 59.47 -65.73
CA ASN A 633 -10.98 58.14 -65.77
C ASN A 633 -9.53 58.08 -65.34
N GLU A 634 -8.94 59.09 -64.77
CA GLU A 634 -7.50 58.96 -64.36
C GLU A 634 -7.29 58.38 -62.96
N GLU A 635 -8.24 58.46 -62.06
CA GLU A 635 -8.16 57.76 -60.74
C GLU A 635 -8.70 56.32 -60.76
N LEU A 636 -9.49 55.96 -61.79
CA LEU A 636 -10.06 54.60 -61.93
C LEU A 636 -9.17 53.63 -62.68
N GLY A 637 -8.12 54.08 -63.32
CA GLY A 637 -7.14 53.23 -64.04
C GLY A 637 -6.46 52.17 -63.16
N VAL A 638 -6.08 52.56 -61.92
CA VAL A 638 -5.45 51.63 -60.97
C VAL A 638 -6.49 50.62 -60.45
N ARG A 639 -7.75 51.05 -60.19
CA ARG A 639 -8.82 50.15 -59.72
C ARG A 639 -9.27 49.18 -60.80
N ASN A 640 -9.20 49.54 -62.07
CA ASN A 640 -9.54 48.62 -63.18
C ASN A 640 -8.44 47.59 -63.44
N GLU A 641 -7.18 47.95 -63.22
CA GLU A 641 -6.08 46.95 -63.28
C GLU A 641 -6.13 45.96 -62.13
N GLU A 642 -6.41 46.42 -60.89
CA GLU A 642 -6.61 45.55 -59.75
C GLU A 642 -7.83 44.62 -59.93
N LEU A 643 -8.95 45.13 -60.46
CA LEU A 643 -10.15 44.33 -60.78
C LEU A 643 -9.94 43.37 -61.97
N SER A 644 -9.11 43.75 -62.95
CA SER A 644 -8.77 42.87 -64.08
C SER A 644 -7.76 41.77 -63.66
N ASN A 645 -6.86 42.08 -62.75
CA ASN A 645 -5.98 41.11 -62.15
C ASN A 645 -6.75 40.15 -61.24
N ALA A 646 -7.65 40.62 -60.39
CA ALA A 646 -8.51 39.80 -59.58
C ALA A 646 -9.46 38.89 -60.44
N ARG A 647 -9.94 39.41 -61.61
CA ARG A 647 -10.71 38.59 -62.57
C ARG A 647 -9.84 37.52 -63.23
N ARG A 648 -8.57 37.79 -63.53
CA ARG A 648 -7.60 36.79 -64.03
C ARG A 648 -7.34 35.70 -63.01
N ASP A 649 -7.13 36.11 -61.74
CA ASP A 649 -6.90 35.16 -60.65
C ASP A 649 -8.11 34.26 -60.41
N VAL A 650 -9.34 34.82 -60.47
CA VAL A 650 -10.58 34.03 -60.38
C VAL A 650 -10.81 33.15 -61.60
N ALA A 651 -10.47 33.60 -62.80
CA ALA A 651 -10.55 32.76 -64.02
C ALA A 651 -9.50 31.66 -64.04
N CYS A 652 -8.30 31.88 -63.53
CA CYS A 652 -7.34 30.82 -63.32
C CYS A 652 -7.79 29.80 -62.26
N TYR A 653 -8.45 30.27 -61.20
CA TYR A 653 -8.99 29.38 -60.16
C TYR A 653 -10.16 28.52 -60.65
N VAL A 654 -11.03 29.09 -61.45
CA VAL A 654 -12.19 28.34 -62.03
C VAL A 654 -11.74 27.36 -63.13
N SER A 655 -10.68 27.70 -63.90
CA SER A 655 -10.13 26.76 -64.92
C SER A 655 -9.29 25.63 -64.34
N SER A 656 -8.83 25.77 -63.11
CA SER A 656 -8.10 24.71 -62.40
C SER A 656 -9.04 23.77 -61.61
N THR A 657 -10.33 24.07 -61.54
CA THR A 657 -11.32 23.19 -60.86
C THR A 657 -12.14 22.30 -61.82
N ASP A 658 -11.96 22.43 -63.15
CA ASP A 658 -12.63 21.59 -64.16
C ASP A 658 -11.80 20.39 -64.63
N ASP A 659 -10.62 20.19 -64.11
CA ASP A 659 -9.92 18.93 -64.32
C ASP A 659 -10.49 17.88 -63.35
N GLU A 660 -11.36 17.03 -63.86
CA GLU A 660 -11.69 15.73 -63.25
C GLU A 660 -10.36 15.00 -63.06
N PRO A 661 -10.08 14.50 -61.84
CA PRO A 661 -8.91 13.66 -61.64
C PRO A 661 -9.15 12.37 -62.42
N THR A 662 -8.40 12.19 -63.50
CA THR A 662 -8.26 10.87 -64.13
C THR A 662 -7.70 9.94 -63.08
N ASP A 663 -8.47 8.90 -62.73
CA ASP A 663 -7.98 7.75 -61.99
C ASP A 663 -6.74 7.22 -62.74
N GLU A 664 -5.57 7.29 -62.11
CA GLU A 664 -4.34 6.52 -62.32
C GLU A 664 -3.12 7.40 -61.96
N GLU A 665 -2.93 7.71 -60.68
CA GLU A 665 -1.60 7.81 -60.13
C GLU A 665 -1.46 6.73 -59.05
N GLU A 666 -0.84 5.63 -59.44
CA GLU A 666 -0.24 4.66 -58.53
C GLU A 666 0.71 5.41 -57.58
N PHE A 667 0.30 5.56 -56.34
CA PHE A 667 1.12 6.14 -55.30
C PHE A 667 2.24 5.17 -55.01
N ASP A 668 3.44 5.44 -55.52
CA ASP A 668 4.63 4.62 -55.30
C ASP A 668 5.06 4.74 -53.82
N TYR A 669 4.75 3.70 -53.04
CA TYR A 669 5.12 3.56 -51.65
C TYR A 669 6.63 3.66 -51.43
N ALA A 670 7.44 3.44 -52.45
CA ALA A 670 8.91 3.53 -52.42
C ALA A 670 9.41 4.99 -52.26
N ASP A 671 8.71 5.95 -52.87
CA ASP A 671 9.06 7.37 -52.77
C ASP A 671 8.77 7.97 -51.40
N CYS A 672 7.68 7.56 -50.72
CA CYS A 672 7.36 7.94 -49.37
C CYS A 672 8.38 7.40 -48.35
N VAL A 673 8.88 6.19 -48.53
CA VAL A 673 9.91 5.59 -47.67
C VAL A 673 11.28 6.25 -47.90
N ALA A 674 11.59 6.64 -49.15
CA ALA A 674 12.83 7.39 -49.48
C ALA A 674 12.84 8.79 -48.86
N TRP A 675 11.70 9.52 -48.90
CA TRP A 675 11.55 10.82 -48.28
C TRP A 675 11.62 10.75 -46.74
N ALA A 676 11.02 9.79 -46.09
CA ALA A 676 11.10 9.57 -44.66
C ALA A 676 12.50 9.21 -44.18
N LYS A 677 13.26 8.44 -44.99
CA LYS A 677 14.67 8.15 -44.71
C LYS A 677 15.58 9.38 -44.86
N GLN A 678 15.33 10.27 -45.85
CA GLN A 678 16.08 11.51 -45.99
C GLN A 678 15.77 12.54 -44.91
N ALA A 679 14.52 12.59 -44.40
CA ALA A 679 14.12 13.43 -43.28
C ALA A 679 14.79 12.96 -41.96
N ALA A 680 14.89 11.65 -41.74
CA ALA A 680 15.55 11.07 -40.59
C ALA A 680 17.08 11.29 -40.58
N ILE A 681 17.73 11.30 -41.76
CA ILE A 681 19.18 11.58 -41.88
C ILE A 681 19.50 13.06 -41.68
N LYS A 682 18.56 13.98 -41.93
CA LYS A 682 18.76 15.43 -41.68
C LYS A 682 18.52 15.84 -40.22
N SER A 683 17.99 14.96 -39.37
CA SER A 683 17.74 15.20 -37.95
C SER A 683 18.79 14.53 -37.01
N LEU A 684 19.81 13.86 -37.57
CA LEU A 684 21.02 13.39 -36.92
C LEU A 684 22.15 14.37 -37.22
#